data_a68497267184bd4885424fe6b3680b97
#
_entry.id   a68497267184bd4885424fe6b3680b97
#
_cell.length_a   1.000
_cell.length_b   1.000
_cell.length_c   1.000
_cell.angle_alpha   90.00
_cell.angle_beta   90.00
_cell.angle_gamma   90.00
#
_symmetry.space_group_name_H-M   'P 1'
#
loop_
_entity.id
_entity.type
_entity.pdbx_description
1 polymer ?
#
loop_
_entity_poly.entity_id
_entity_poly.type
_entity_poly.pdbx_seq_one_letter_code
_entity_poly.pdbx_strand_id
1 'polypeptide(L)'
;LIMAGSAYTLLLWPCLGFLFPNCIVCFSTRHCLKKNNISFCLFIELKSTGTAHHFSFLLNSTDYRILRMDEDHDRMYVGSKDYILSLDLHDINKEPLIIHWPVPSQRKTECVLSGKDTNGECGNFIRLIEPWNRTHLYVCGTGAYNPICTFVDRGRRSQVTKDAAAQSGGRTSRAADYGTTSEPLEAKEYIFRLEPGKVDSGKGKCPYDPKLNSVSALINGELYSGVYIDFMGTDSAIFRTLGKQTAMRTDQYNSRWLNDPTFVHAHLIPDSAEKNDDKLYFFFREKASEMGQSPMTQSRIGRICLNDDGGHCCLVNKWSTFLKARLICSVPGADGSETHFDELRDVYIQPTQDNKNPVIYGVFSVSGAVFKGSAVCVYSMADIRMVFNGPFAHKEGPNYQWVAYTGKIPYPRPGTCPGGTFTPNMKSTKDYPDEVINFMRNHPTMHNAIYPVHKRPLVVRTNVDYEFTTIAVDQVTAADGNYEVLFLGTDRGTVQKVIVLPRDDLQTEELVLEEVEVFKQQLYVGSVLGVTHLALHRCDVYGEVCADCCLARDPYCAWDGKSCSRYSSSQKRRSRRQDVKYGNPIRQCRGYNSNTNKNTLESVQYGVEGSTTFLECQPRTPHVSLKWHLQKENSDRRKEIRSDGRILKTEPGLLIRSLQSSDSGIYQCTSTEKNFKHTLVKLQLVVLSSRTVNSVLVETGSPALPPLQSSAWTPSAGQYKDLLTILSQPEMGLINQYCQDYWQLGDVSLGDNKAKSLKELKEQKKPRNRRHHDELTTPTET
;
A
#
# COMPACT_ATOMS: atom_id res chain seq x y z
N LEU A 1 -12.45 -6.53 -7.97
CA LEU A 1 -12.97 -5.36 -8.70
C LEU A 1 -14.49 -5.46 -8.91
N ILE A 2 -15.26 -5.67 -7.86
CA ILE A 2 -16.71 -5.41 -7.85
C ILE A 2 -17.01 -5.01 -6.41
N MET A 3 -17.31 -3.75 -6.23
CA MET A 3 -18.08 -3.05 -5.18
C MET A 3 -17.39 -1.73 -4.76
N ALA A 4 -17.48 -0.77 -5.63
CA ALA A 4 -17.31 0.62 -5.27
C ALA A 4 -18.56 1.41 -5.74
N GLY A 5 -19.72 0.97 -5.32
CA GLY A 5 -21.00 1.58 -5.72
C GLY A 5 -22.04 1.70 -4.61
N SER A 6 -21.69 1.46 -3.35
CA SER A 6 -22.68 1.48 -2.25
C SER A 6 -22.20 2.14 -0.95
N ALA A 7 -21.08 2.84 -0.95
CA ALA A 7 -20.53 3.40 0.28
C ALA A 7 -21.16 4.73 0.74
N TYR A 8 -21.95 5.38 -0.10
CA TYR A 8 -22.58 6.68 0.25
C TYR A 8 -23.96 6.57 0.91
N THR A 9 -24.61 5.43 0.85
CA THR A 9 -25.94 5.23 1.47
C THR A 9 -25.88 4.54 2.83
N LEU A 10 -24.74 4.02 3.26
CA LEU A 10 -24.59 3.31 4.54
C LEU A 10 -24.01 4.20 5.67
N LEU A 11 -23.57 5.42 5.38
CA LEU A 11 -23.08 6.37 6.39
C LEU A 11 -24.18 7.15 7.13
N LEU A 12 -25.42 7.08 6.68
CA LEU A 12 -26.55 7.75 7.32
C LEU A 12 -27.40 6.84 8.20
N TRP A 13 -27.21 5.52 8.16
CA TRP A 13 -28.06 4.60 8.93
C TRP A 13 -27.59 4.22 10.34
N PRO A 14 -26.31 4.31 10.73
CA PRO A 14 -25.94 4.12 12.14
C PRO A 14 -26.38 5.28 13.05
N CYS A 15 -26.63 6.48 12.49
CA CYS A 15 -27.12 7.62 13.27
C CYS A 15 -28.63 7.61 13.51
N LEU A 16 -29.42 6.93 12.67
CA LEU A 16 -30.88 6.87 12.78
C LEU A 16 -31.41 5.76 13.73
N GLY A 17 -30.59 4.82 14.13
CA GLY A 17 -30.93 3.76 15.08
C GLY A 17 -30.70 4.10 16.56
N PHE A 18 -30.12 5.26 16.87
CA PHE A 18 -29.74 5.67 18.23
C PHE A 18 -30.40 6.97 18.71
N LEU A 19 -31.54 7.28 18.19
CA LEU A 19 -32.27 8.49 18.50
C LEU A 19 -33.15 8.34 19.75
N PHE A 20 -32.60 8.07 20.93
CA PHE A 20 -33.18 8.35 22.26
C PHE A 20 -32.48 7.46 23.30
N PRO A 21 -31.93 7.87 24.34
CA PRO A 21 -31.54 9.10 25.01
C PRO A 21 -30.00 9.28 25.19
N ASN A 22 -29.21 9.17 24.14
CA ASN A 22 -27.74 9.03 24.20
C ASN A 22 -26.94 10.22 23.68
N CYS A 23 -27.52 11.43 23.60
CA CYS A 23 -26.75 12.66 23.30
C CYS A 23 -25.66 13.00 24.32
N ILE A 24 -25.70 12.42 25.52
CA ILE A 24 -24.69 12.68 26.58
C ILE A 24 -23.42 11.84 26.39
N VAL A 25 -23.46 10.76 25.60
CA VAL A 25 -22.33 9.85 25.42
C VAL A 25 -21.38 10.25 24.28
N CYS A 26 -21.77 11.19 23.41
CA CYS A 26 -20.90 11.66 22.32
C CYS A 26 -19.77 12.59 22.72
N PHE A 27 -19.58 12.88 24.01
CA PHE A 27 -18.87 14.06 24.44
C PHE A 27 -17.56 13.94 25.16
N SER A 28 -17.00 12.81 25.28
CA SER A 28 -15.74 12.71 26.02
C SER A 28 -14.51 12.41 25.17
N THR A 29 -14.57 12.45 23.88
CA THR A 29 -13.34 12.15 23.17
C THR A 29 -13.24 12.87 21.82
N ARG A 30 -12.09 13.47 21.57
CA ARG A 30 -11.56 13.83 20.26
C ARG A 30 -11.39 12.61 19.33
N HIS A 31 -12.14 11.50 19.54
CA HIS A 31 -11.88 10.22 18.88
C HIS A 31 -13.14 9.65 18.26
N CYS A 32 -13.07 9.35 17.00
CA CYS A 32 -14.15 8.82 16.17
C CYS A 32 -14.64 7.43 16.61
N LEU A 33 -15.95 7.22 16.56
CA LEU A 33 -16.58 5.91 16.75
C LEU A 33 -16.17 4.92 15.67
N LYS A 34 -15.68 3.77 16.10
CA LYS A 34 -15.30 2.65 15.25
C LYS A 34 -16.38 1.59 15.11
N LYS A 35 -16.66 1.23 13.89
CA LYS A 35 -16.98 -0.13 13.48
C LYS A 35 -15.90 -0.52 12.46
N ASN A 36 -14.96 -1.35 12.87
CA ASN A 36 -13.90 -1.95 12.04
C ASN A 36 -12.86 -1.02 11.36
N ASN A 37 -12.54 0.16 11.90
CA ASN A 37 -11.49 1.00 11.33
C ASN A 37 -10.73 1.79 12.39
N ILE A 38 -9.66 1.23 12.94
CA ILE A 38 -8.62 1.91 13.75
C ILE A 38 -8.02 3.08 12.96
N SER A 39 -8.02 2.97 11.66
CA SER A 39 -7.32 3.83 10.72
C SER A 39 -7.90 5.23 10.51
N PHE A 40 -9.21 5.44 10.59
CA PHE A 40 -9.79 6.73 10.20
C PHE A 40 -9.45 7.90 11.13
N CYS A 41 -9.25 7.63 12.41
CA CYS A 41 -8.87 8.66 13.38
C CYS A 41 -7.37 8.97 13.35
N LEU A 42 -6.53 7.97 13.11
CA LEU A 42 -5.10 8.14 12.89
C LEU A 42 -4.82 9.12 11.73
N PHE A 43 -5.62 9.09 10.70
CA PHE A 43 -5.52 9.95 9.54
C PHE A 43 -5.70 11.46 9.82
N ILE A 44 -6.69 11.83 10.64
CA ILE A 44 -6.92 13.23 11.02
C ILE A 44 -5.77 13.72 11.92
N GLU A 45 -5.29 12.87 12.81
CA GLU A 45 -4.19 13.15 13.71
C GLU A 45 -2.87 13.32 12.95
N LEU A 46 -2.58 12.49 11.98
CA LEU A 46 -1.39 12.55 11.12
C LEU A 46 -1.35 13.82 10.25
N LYS A 47 -2.49 14.33 9.83
CA LYS A 47 -2.60 15.61 9.12
C LYS A 47 -2.34 16.79 10.07
N SER A 48 -2.80 16.70 11.30
CA SER A 48 -2.64 17.77 12.29
C SER A 48 -1.21 17.90 12.80
N THR A 49 -0.44 16.80 12.82
CA THR A 49 0.97 16.79 13.24
C THR A 49 1.95 17.14 12.12
N GLY A 50 1.48 17.40 10.90
CA GLY A 50 2.35 17.76 9.76
C GLY A 50 3.24 16.63 9.25
N THR A 51 3.06 15.41 9.76
CA THR A 51 3.84 14.23 9.36
C THR A 51 3.30 13.58 8.09
N ALA A 52 2.21 14.10 7.53
CA ALA A 52 1.50 13.61 6.36
C ALA A 52 1.24 14.68 5.31
N HIS A 53 1.68 14.44 4.08
CA HIS A 53 1.37 15.27 2.92
C HIS A 53 0.60 14.47 1.88
N HIS A 54 -0.57 14.92 1.49
CA HIS A 54 -1.38 14.28 0.45
C HIS A 54 -1.52 15.18 -0.75
N PHE A 55 -1.22 14.64 -1.90
CA PHE A 55 -1.49 15.25 -3.18
C PHE A 55 -2.74 14.59 -3.77
N SER A 56 -3.84 15.31 -3.78
CA SER A 56 -5.05 14.94 -4.52
C SER A 56 -5.24 15.89 -5.69
N PHE A 57 -5.29 15.34 -6.87
CA PHE A 57 -5.54 16.11 -8.08
C PHE A 57 -7.04 16.18 -8.31
N LEU A 58 -7.62 17.38 -8.18
CA LEU A 58 -9.07 17.61 -8.22
C LEU A 58 -9.70 17.46 -9.63
N LEU A 59 -8.92 17.20 -10.68
CA LEU A 59 -9.37 17.12 -12.06
C LEU A 59 -9.74 15.70 -12.50
N ASN A 60 -10.59 15.00 -11.77
CA ASN A 60 -11.21 13.71 -12.19
C ASN A 60 -10.21 12.69 -12.78
N SER A 61 -8.93 12.73 -12.38
CA SER A 61 -7.93 11.74 -12.74
C SER A 61 -7.92 10.61 -11.72
N THR A 62 -7.76 9.40 -12.23
CA THR A 62 -7.70 8.17 -11.43
C THR A 62 -6.50 7.34 -11.86
N ASP A 63 -6.22 6.26 -11.13
CA ASP A 63 -5.23 5.25 -11.54
C ASP A 63 -3.78 5.76 -11.51
N TYR A 64 -3.35 6.28 -10.36
CA TYR A 64 -1.96 6.69 -10.09
C TYR A 64 -1.06 5.47 -9.87
N ARG A 65 -0.81 4.72 -10.93
CA ARG A 65 -0.15 3.42 -10.87
C ARG A 65 1.35 3.47 -11.07
N ILE A 66 1.85 4.41 -11.86
CA ILE A 66 3.27 4.56 -12.14
C ILE A 66 3.84 5.65 -11.24
N LEU A 67 4.81 5.27 -10.42
CA LEU A 67 5.60 6.17 -9.60
C LEU A 67 7.09 5.95 -9.95
N ARG A 68 7.75 6.98 -10.47
CA ARG A 68 9.16 6.92 -10.83
C ARG A 68 9.94 7.98 -10.06
N MET A 69 10.79 7.51 -9.15
CA MET A 69 11.69 8.38 -8.39
C MET A 69 12.84 8.85 -9.27
N ASP A 70 13.24 10.10 -9.12
CA ASP A 70 14.37 10.74 -9.78
C ASP A 70 15.10 11.59 -8.73
N GLU A 71 15.97 10.94 -7.97
CA GLU A 71 16.73 11.54 -6.88
C GLU A 71 17.73 12.60 -7.40
N ASP A 72 18.25 12.42 -8.62
CA ASP A 72 19.18 13.39 -9.24
C ASP A 72 18.53 14.76 -9.47
N HIS A 73 17.21 14.80 -9.65
CA HIS A 73 16.43 16.01 -9.89
C HIS A 73 15.54 16.39 -8.70
N ASP A 74 15.55 15.65 -7.60
CA ASP A 74 14.63 15.78 -6.44
C ASP A 74 13.14 15.73 -6.88
N ARG A 75 12.82 14.91 -7.87
CA ARG A 75 11.45 14.82 -8.42
C ARG A 75 10.93 13.39 -8.42
N MET A 76 9.63 13.26 -8.31
CA MET A 76 8.89 12.03 -8.55
C MET A 76 7.95 12.22 -9.73
N TYR A 77 8.08 11.37 -10.75
CA TYR A 77 7.16 11.37 -11.88
C TYR A 77 6.04 10.37 -11.65
N VAL A 78 4.81 10.82 -11.89
CA VAL A 78 3.60 10.05 -11.64
C VAL A 78 2.80 9.93 -12.91
N GLY A 79 2.48 8.69 -13.29
CA GLY A 79 1.59 8.39 -14.40
C GLY A 79 0.18 8.06 -13.91
N SER A 80 -0.81 8.75 -14.46
CA SER A 80 -2.23 8.52 -14.17
C SER A 80 -3.07 8.49 -15.45
N LYS A 81 -4.39 8.44 -15.34
CA LYS A 81 -5.29 8.53 -16.49
C LYS A 81 -5.27 9.95 -17.04
N ASP A 82 -4.86 10.09 -18.30
CA ASP A 82 -4.80 11.34 -19.07
C ASP A 82 -3.82 12.41 -18.53
N TYR A 83 -2.97 12.09 -17.50
CA TYR A 83 -2.03 13.04 -16.92
C TYR A 83 -0.67 12.44 -16.59
N ILE A 84 0.35 13.26 -16.71
CA ILE A 84 1.71 13.01 -16.22
C ILE A 84 2.03 14.13 -15.24
N LEU A 85 2.45 13.76 -14.03
CA LEU A 85 2.76 14.71 -12.97
C LEU A 85 4.25 14.65 -12.64
N SER A 86 4.82 15.77 -12.23
CA SER A 86 6.15 15.85 -11.63
C SER A 86 6.02 16.54 -10.28
N LEU A 87 6.28 15.80 -9.20
CA LEU A 87 6.12 16.22 -7.81
C LEU A 87 7.50 16.38 -7.15
N ASP A 88 7.65 17.33 -6.24
CA ASP A 88 8.85 17.49 -5.44
C ASP A 88 8.99 16.37 -4.41
N LEU A 89 10.18 15.78 -4.24
CA LEU A 89 10.39 14.66 -3.30
C LEU A 89 10.36 15.10 -1.83
N HIS A 90 10.67 16.36 -1.54
CA HIS A 90 10.66 16.86 -0.16
C HIS A 90 9.25 17.33 0.28
N ASP A 91 8.50 17.90 -0.68
CA ASP A 91 7.10 18.32 -0.45
C ASP A 91 6.27 18.16 -1.73
N ILE A 92 5.51 17.07 -1.78
CA ILE A 92 4.69 16.71 -2.96
C ILE A 92 3.64 17.75 -3.35
N ASN A 93 3.32 18.70 -2.46
CA ASN A 93 2.37 19.79 -2.71
C ASN A 93 3.06 21.07 -3.21
N LYS A 94 4.40 21.11 -3.16
CA LYS A 94 5.17 22.25 -3.61
C LYS A 94 5.36 22.23 -5.13
N GLU A 95 4.82 23.22 -5.81
CA GLU A 95 4.97 23.43 -7.25
C GLU A 95 4.80 22.16 -8.10
N PRO A 96 3.62 21.51 -8.08
CA PRO A 96 3.38 20.35 -8.92
C PRO A 96 3.38 20.76 -10.39
N LEU A 97 4.18 20.07 -11.22
CA LEU A 97 4.18 20.26 -12.66
C LEU A 97 3.26 19.24 -13.31
N ILE A 98 2.39 19.68 -14.23
CA ILE A 98 1.30 18.87 -14.74
C ILE A 98 1.28 18.93 -16.27
N ILE A 99 1.24 17.75 -16.89
CA ILE A 99 0.99 17.59 -18.32
C ILE A 99 -0.37 16.90 -18.49
N HIS A 100 -1.28 17.49 -19.23
CA HIS A 100 -2.52 16.87 -19.67
C HIS A 100 -2.30 16.26 -21.05
N TRP A 101 -2.42 14.92 -21.14
CA TRP A 101 -2.21 14.16 -22.37
C TRP A 101 -3.38 13.20 -22.65
N PRO A 102 -4.57 13.75 -23.00
CA PRO A 102 -5.75 12.95 -23.28
C PRO A 102 -5.70 12.33 -24.67
N VAL A 103 -6.56 11.37 -24.90
CA VAL A 103 -6.80 10.78 -26.22
C VAL A 103 -7.59 11.76 -27.11
N PRO A 104 -7.28 11.87 -28.43
CA PRO A 104 -8.12 12.60 -29.38
C PRO A 104 -9.55 12.09 -29.37
N SER A 105 -10.54 13.01 -29.50
CA SER A 105 -11.99 12.70 -29.43
C SER A 105 -12.40 11.58 -30.38
N GLN A 106 -11.86 11.58 -31.61
CA GLN A 106 -12.14 10.54 -32.59
C GLN A 106 -11.75 9.15 -32.09
N ARG A 107 -10.53 9.00 -31.53
CA ARG A 107 -10.05 7.73 -30.97
C ARG A 107 -10.87 7.26 -29.78
N LYS A 108 -11.29 8.19 -28.93
CA LYS A 108 -12.18 7.90 -27.81
C LYS A 108 -13.52 7.33 -28.31
N THR A 109 -14.11 7.95 -29.36
CA THR A 109 -15.37 7.48 -29.95
C THR A 109 -15.20 6.09 -30.59
N GLU A 110 -14.12 5.84 -31.32
CA GLU A 110 -13.82 4.52 -31.91
C GLU A 110 -13.70 3.44 -30.83
N CYS A 111 -13.02 3.74 -29.71
CA CYS A 111 -12.89 2.84 -28.58
C CYS A 111 -14.24 2.51 -27.92
N VAL A 112 -15.09 3.53 -27.71
CA VAL A 112 -16.44 3.36 -27.15
C VAL A 112 -17.31 2.49 -28.08
N LEU A 113 -17.28 2.76 -29.39
CA LEU A 113 -18.02 1.98 -30.38
C LEU A 113 -17.57 0.52 -30.47
N SER A 114 -16.30 0.22 -30.13
CA SER A 114 -15.78 -1.14 -30.05
C SER A 114 -16.20 -1.91 -28.77
N GLY A 115 -17.02 -1.30 -27.92
CA GLY A 115 -17.53 -1.93 -26.69
C GLY A 115 -16.54 -2.03 -25.54
N LYS A 116 -15.43 -1.28 -25.58
CA LYS A 116 -14.35 -1.34 -24.56
C LYS A 116 -14.56 -0.41 -23.38
N ASP A 117 -15.47 0.54 -23.42
CA ASP A 117 -15.63 1.58 -22.37
C ASP A 117 -16.64 1.19 -21.28
N THR A 118 -16.48 0.02 -20.69
CA THR A 118 -17.39 -0.45 -19.63
C THR A 118 -17.23 0.34 -18.32
N ASN A 119 -16.00 0.84 -18.03
CA ASN A 119 -15.66 1.54 -16.78
C ASN A 119 -14.74 2.75 -17.02
N GLY A 120 -14.91 3.49 -18.12
CA GLY A 120 -14.07 4.63 -18.45
C GLY A 120 -12.67 4.25 -18.94
N GLU A 121 -12.52 3.10 -19.60
CA GLU A 121 -11.24 2.54 -20.06
C GLU A 121 -10.73 3.19 -21.35
N CYS A 122 -11.58 3.91 -22.09
CA CYS A 122 -11.24 4.64 -23.29
C CYS A 122 -10.55 5.99 -23.00
N GLY A 123 -9.54 5.98 -22.15
CA GLY A 123 -8.64 7.09 -21.81
C GLY A 123 -7.18 6.75 -22.15
N ASN A 124 -6.31 7.70 -21.88
CA ASN A 124 -4.87 7.50 -22.00
C ASN A 124 -4.27 7.18 -20.62
N PHE A 125 -4.18 5.90 -20.27
CA PHE A 125 -3.58 5.46 -19.01
C PHE A 125 -2.07 5.36 -19.19
N ILE A 126 -1.31 6.15 -18.47
CA ILE A 126 0.15 6.13 -18.51
C ILE A 126 0.65 4.84 -17.87
N ARG A 127 1.45 4.06 -18.60
CA ARG A 127 1.95 2.75 -18.19
C ARG A 127 3.46 2.60 -18.24
N LEU A 128 4.16 3.59 -18.80
CA LEU A 128 5.62 3.62 -18.85
C LEU A 128 6.09 5.04 -18.66
N ILE A 129 7.03 5.23 -17.74
CA ILE A 129 7.83 6.46 -17.56
C ILE A 129 9.25 6.01 -17.29
N GLU A 130 10.15 6.20 -18.27
CA GLU A 130 11.55 5.83 -18.16
C GLU A 130 12.47 7.02 -18.41
N PRO A 131 13.53 7.20 -17.62
CA PRO A 131 14.54 8.24 -17.86
C PRO A 131 15.29 7.95 -19.15
N TRP A 132 15.06 8.77 -20.20
CA TRP A 132 15.81 8.66 -21.46
C TRP A 132 17.22 9.22 -21.36
N ASN A 133 17.33 10.41 -20.80
CA ASN A 133 18.57 11.10 -20.52
C ASN A 133 18.36 12.13 -19.40
N ARG A 134 19.35 12.95 -19.13
CA ARG A 134 19.29 13.99 -18.07
C ARG A 134 18.19 15.03 -18.28
N THR A 135 17.69 15.22 -19.51
CA THR A 135 16.71 16.26 -19.86
C THR A 135 15.36 15.71 -20.26
N HIS A 136 15.26 14.43 -20.65
CA HIS A 136 14.04 13.86 -21.19
C HIS A 136 13.66 12.55 -20.52
N LEU A 137 12.34 12.34 -20.42
CA LEU A 137 11.71 11.05 -20.12
C LEU A 137 11.13 10.46 -21.40
N TYR A 138 11.11 9.17 -21.51
CA TYR A 138 10.31 8.44 -22.48
C TYR A 138 9.04 7.92 -21.82
N VAL A 139 7.88 8.29 -22.34
CA VAL A 139 6.59 8.03 -21.70
C VAL A 139 5.65 7.35 -22.69
N CYS A 140 4.92 6.32 -22.24
CA CYS A 140 3.91 5.66 -23.05
C CYS A 140 2.60 5.51 -22.27
N GLY A 141 1.49 5.60 -23.00
CA GLY A 141 0.15 5.38 -22.50
C GLY A 141 -0.67 4.47 -23.41
N THR A 142 -1.81 4.00 -22.90
CA THR A 142 -2.70 3.05 -23.60
C THR A 142 -3.42 3.63 -24.81
N GLY A 143 -3.52 4.96 -24.90
CA GLY A 143 -4.10 5.69 -26.03
C GLY A 143 -5.49 5.22 -26.46
N ALA A 144 -6.36 4.84 -25.50
CA ALA A 144 -7.66 4.22 -25.75
C ALA A 144 -7.54 2.96 -26.64
N TYR A 145 -6.87 1.94 -26.15
CA TYR A 145 -6.57 0.68 -26.86
C TYR A 145 -5.79 0.87 -28.17
N ASN A 146 -4.98 1.93 -28.23
CA ASN A 146 -4.02 2.18 -29.32
C ASN A 146 -2.77 2.84 -28.72
N PRO A 147 -1.88 2.06 -28.10
CA PRO A 147 -0.78 2.59 -27.30
C PRO A 147 0.13 3.52 -28.08
N ILE A 148 0.47 4.62 -27.47
CA ILE A 148 1.29 5.71 -28.00
C ILE A 148 2.41 6.07 -27.02
N CYS A 149 3.56 6.47 -27.57
CA CYS A 149 4.71 6.93 -26.79
C CYS A 149 5.19 8.30 -27.26
N THR A 150 5.83 9.04 -26.37
CA THR A 150 6.44 10.33 -26.70
C THR A 150 7.58 10.66 -25.72
N PHE A 151 8.30 11.74 -25.97
CA PHE A 151 9.28 12.30 -25.06
C PHE A 151 8.67 13.44 -24.24
N VAL A 152 9.11 13.55 -23.01
CA VAL A 152 8.76 14.62 -22.07
C VAL A 152 10.03 15.35 -21.69
N ASP A 153 10.09 16.68 -21.88
CA ASP A 153 11.12 17.51 -21.31
C ASP A 153 10.90 17.61 -19.80
N ARG A 154 11.91 17.24 -18.99
CA ARG A 154 11.80 17.23 -17.51
C ARG A 154 11.73 18.63 -16.91
N GLY A 155 12.07 19.67 -17.68
CA GLY A 155 12.38 20.98 -17.15
C GLY A 155 13.71 20.99 -16.37
N ARG A 156 14.31 22.14 -16.21
CA ARG A 156 15.47 22.30 -15.32
C ARG A 156 15.02 22.98 -14.04
N ARG A 157 15.49 22.50 -12.88
CA ARG A 157 15.46 23.28 -11.65
C ARG A 157 16.31 24.54 -11.91
N SER A 158 15.75 25.71 -11.69
CA SER A 158 16.50 26.97 -11.74
C SER A 158 17.68 26.86 -10.75
N GLN A 159 18.90 26.98 -11.23
CA GLN A 159 20.12 26.96 -10.41
C GLN A 159 20.29 28.19 -9.47
N VAL A 160 19.30 29.07 -9.40
CA VAL A 160 19.33 30.34 -8.68
C VAL A 160 19.38 30.19 -7.15
N THR A 161 19.14 29.02 -6.57
CA THR A 161 19.04 28.85 -5.11
C THR A 161 20.31 28.39 -4.41
N LYS A 162 21.34 27.90 -5.11
CA LYS A 162 22.60 27.49 -4.46
C LYS A 162 23.67 28.58 -4.48
N ASP A 163 23.66 29.46 -5.46
CA ASP A 163 24.68 30.53 -5.58
C ASP A 163 24.32 31.77 -4.76
N ALA A 164 23.06 32.01 -4.44
CA ALA A 164 22.63 33.11 -3.58
C ALA A 164 22.98 32.91 -2.08
N ALA A 165 23.08 31.65 -1.62
CA ALA A 165 23.48 31.35 -0.24
C ALA A 165 25.02 31.42 -0.01
N ALA A 166 25.82 31.33 -1.06
CA ALA A 166 27.28 31.40 -0.96
C ALA A 166 27.86 32.83 -1.04
N GLN A 167 27.06 33.82 -1.46
CA GLN A 167 27.53 35.20 -1.66
C GLN A 167 27.09 36.21 -0.58
N SER A 168 26.36 35.78 0.48
CA SER A 168 26.00 36.69 1.59
C SER A 168 27.02 36.81 2.73
N GLY A 169 28.26 36.44 2.47
CA GLY A 169 29.39 36.56 3.40
C GLY A 169 30.42 37.60 2.95
N GLY A 170 30.18 38.88 3.20
CA GLY A 170 31.24 39.84 3.49
C GLY A 170 31.68 40.82 2.42
N ARG A 171 31.44 42.07 2.76
CA ARG A 171 32.21 43.34 2.50
C ARG A 171 31.66 44.31 1.46
N THR A 172 31.17 45.39 2.09
CA THR A 172 31.05 46.75 1.50
C THR A 172 32.31 47.25 0.79
N SER A 173 32.16 47.74 -0.46
CA SER A 173 32.84 49.00 -0.93
C SER A 173 32.34 49.45 -2.32
N ARG A 174 31.81 50.66 -2.31
CA ARG A 174 31.83 51.78 -3.27
C ARG A 174 31.70 51.54 -4.77
N ALA A 175 30.79 52.32 -5.27
CA ALA A 175 30.41 52.67 -6.63
C ALA A 175 31.55 52.93 -7.58
N ALA A 176 31.39 52.54 -8.86
CA ALA A 176 31.74 53.30 -10.03
C ALA A 176 30.80 52.86 -11.21
N ASP A 177 30.16 53.84 -11.71
CA ASP A 177 29.30 53.93 -12.87
C ASP A 177 30.08 53.62 -14.17
N TYR A 178 29.55 52.70 -15.01
CA TYR A 178 29.68 52.77 -16.47
C TYR A 178 28.58 51.94 -17.12
N GLY A 179 27.72 52.62 -17.87
CA GLY A 179 26.65 52.05 -18.63
C GLY A 179 27.10 51.13 -19.74
N THR A 180 26.46 49.97 -19.76
CA THR A 180 26.25 49.17 -20.96
C THR A 180 24.91 48.47 -20.82
N THR A 181 24.00 48.85 -21.69
CA THR A 181 22.71 48.17 -21.89
C THR A 181 22.97 46.74 -22.35
N SER A 182 22.98 45.79 -21.43
CA SER A 182 22.79 44.39 -21.72
C SER A 182 21.32 44.10 -21.61
N GLU A 183 20.66 43.68 -22.72
CA GLU A 183 19.35 43.11 -22.74
C GLU A 183 19.26 42.00 -21.65
N PRO A 184 18.15 41.91 -20.92
CA PRO A 184 17.97 40.82 -20.00
C PRO A 184 17.97 39.53 -20.83
N LEU A 185 18.94 38.66 -20.64
CA LEU A 185 18.87 37.27 -21.05
C LEU A 185 17.58 36.72 -20.43
N GLU A 186 16.52 36.62 -21.23
CA GLU A 186 15.32 35.84 -20.90
C GLU A 186 15.83 34.47 -20.47
N ALA A 187 15.73 34.18 -19.19
CA ALA A 187 15.94 32.86 -18.65
C ALA A 187 14.89 31.97 -19.38
N LYS A 188 15.35 31.20 -20.37
CA LYS A 188 14.52 30.20 -21.02
C LYS A 188 13.99 29.29 -19.92
N GLU A 189 12.74 29.53 -19.48
CA GLU A 189 12.04 28.64 -18.56
C GLU A 189 11.96 27.28 -19.24
N TYR A 190 12.69 26.32 -18.70
CA TYR A 190 12.59 24.93 -19.12
C TYR A 190 11.27 24.40 -18.58
N ILE A 191 10.26 24.37 -19.44
CA ILE A 191 8.90 23.98 -19.10
C ILE A 191 8.78 22.45 -19.17
N PHE A 192 8.21 21.84 -18.13
CA PHE A 192 7.81 20.44 -18.12
C PHE A 192 6.70 20.23 -19.16
N ARG A 193 7.03 19.60 -20.30
CA ARG A 193 6.12 19.50 -21.45
C ARG A 193 6.39 18.27 -22.31
N LEU A 194 5.38 17.88 -23.10
CA LEU A 194 5.53 16.91 -24.18
C LEU A 194 6.36 17.52 -25.31
N GLU A 195 7.25 16.74 -25.92
CA GLU A 195 7.92 17.16 -27.16
C GLU A 195 6.94 17.18 -28.33
N PRO A 196 6.75 18.34 -28.97
CA PRO A 196 5.79 18.44 -30.07
C PRO A 196 6.24 17.61 -31.29
N GLY A 197 5.28 16.92 -31.90
CA GLY A 197 5.48 16.19 -33.19
C GLY A 197 6.23 14.86 -33.08
N LYS A 198 6.64 14.43 -31.91
CA LYS A 198 7.33 13.14 -31.69
C LYS A 198 6.44 12.14 -30.96
N VAL A 199 5.41 11.64 -31.65
CA VAL A 199 4.55 10.57 -31.13
C VAL A 199 4.82 9.28 -31.89
N ASP A 200 5.28 8.26 -31.18
CA ASP A 200 5.59 6.95 -31.71
C ASP A 200 4.51 5.92 -31.37
N SER A 201 4.48 4.81 -32.11
CA SER A 201 3.66 3.67 -31.74
C SER A 201 4.14 3.05 -30.41
N GLY A 202 3.20 2.83 -29.48
CA GLY A 202 3.43 2.15 -28.22
C GLY A 202 3.35 0.63 -28.29
N LYS A 203 3.13 0.04 -29.48
CA LYS A 203 3.06 -1.41 -29.66
C LYS A 203 4.37 -2.08 -29.23
N GLY A 204 4.25 -3.09 -28.35
CA GLY A 204 5.40 -3.78 -27.79
C GLY A 204 6.13 -2.99 -26.68
N LYS A 205 5.63 -1.83 -26.27
CA LYS A 205 6.18 -0.96 -25.22
C LYS A 205 5.19 -0.77 -24.07
N CYS A 206 3.90 -0.65 -24.39
CA CYS A 206 2.81 -0.35 -23.47
C CYS A 206 1.58 -1.20 -23.83
N PRO A 207 0.76 -1.66 -22.87
CA PRO A 207 -0.40 -2.49 -23.16
C PRO A 207 -1.52 -1.68 -23.85
N TYR A 208 -2.35 -2.38 -24.61
CA TYR A 208 -3.59 -1.85 -25.17
C TYR A 208 -4.65 -1.66 -24.08
N ASP A 209 -4.86 -2.68 -23.27
CA ASP A 209 -5.83 -2.69 -22.18
C ASP A 209 -5.23 -2.12 -20.89
N PRO A 210 -5.83 -1.06 -20.31
CA PRO A 210 -5.32 -0.45 -19.06
C PRO A 210 -5.37 -1.38 -17.84
N LYS A 211 -6.12 -2.47 -17.90
CA LYS A 211 -6.22 -3.46 -16.80
C LYS A 211 -5.04 -4.43 -16.77
N LEU A 212 -4.39 -4.66 -17.91
CA LEU A 212 -3.28 -5.57 -18.02
C LEU A 212 -1.99 -4.96 -17.47
N ASN A 213 -1.27 -5.75 -16.69
CA ASN A 213 0.02 -5.34 -16.16
C ASN A 213 1.11 -5.43 -17.24
N SER A 214 2.02 -4.49 -17.21
CA SER A 214 3.23 -4.47 -18.02
C SER A 214 4.41 -4.05 -17.17
N VAL A 215 5.60 -4.48 -17.60
CA VAL A 215 6.88 -4.08 -16.99
C VAL A 215 7.81 -3.56 -18.06
N SER A 216 8.67 -2.61 -17.70
CA SER A 216 9.66 -2.04 -18.62
C SER A 216 11.00 -1.82 -17.92
N ALA A 217 12.05 -1.79 -18.70
CA ALA A 217 13.39 -1.39 -18.29
C ALA A 217 14.11 -0.73 -19.49
N LEU A 218 14.57 0.49 -19.31
CA LEU A 218 15.40 1.19 -20.28
C LEU A 218 16.87 1.04 -19.89
N ILE A 219 17.62 0.28 -20.66
CA ILE A 219 19.01 -0.08 -20.37
C ILE A 219 19.88 0.29 -21.57
N ASN A 220 20.89 1.14 -21.37
CA ASN A 220 21.82 1.57 -22.41
C ASN A 220 21.13 2.14 -23.68
N GLY A 221 19.94 2.76 -23.52
CA GLY A 221 19.15 3.31 -24.61
C GLY A 221 18.30 2.27 -25.37
N GLU A 222 18.28 1.02 -24.92
CA GLU A 222 17.39 -0.05 -25.41
C GLU A 222 16.21 -0.23 -24.44
N LEU A 223 14.99 -0.28 -24.97
CA LEU A 223 13.79 -0.52 -24.17
C LEU A 223 13.41 -2.00 -24.21
N TYR A 224 13.37 -2.59 -23.03
CA TYR A 224 12.85 -3.95 -22.80
C TYR A 224 11.50 -3.86 -22.13
N SER A 225 10.54 -4.71 -22.53
CA SER A 225 9.20 -4.70 -21.93
C SER A 225 8.58 -6.10 -21.91
N GLY A 226 7.88 -6.42 -20.84
CA GLY A 226 6.96 -7.55 -20.76
C GLY A 226 5.53 -7.02 -20.88
N VAL A 227 4.81 -7.36 -21.96
CA VAL A 227 3.56 -6.68 -22.30
C VAL A 227 2.65 -7.52 -23.21
N TYR A 228 1.34 -7.27 -23.16
CA TYR A 228 0.35 -7.73 -24.12
C TYR A 228 0.24 -6.73 -25.29
N ILE A 229 0.29 -7.20 -26.53
CA ILE A 229 0.47 -6.37 -27.73
C ILE A 229 -0.71 -6.35 -28.70
N ASP A 230 -1.82 -6.91 -28.33
CA ASP A 230 -3.02 -6.96 -29.15
C ASP A 230 -4.24 -6.36 -28.44
N PHE A 231 -5.20 -5.97 -29.23
CA PHE A 231 -6.44 -5.37 -28.76
C PHE A 231 -7.29 -6.30 -27.87
N MET A 232 -7.18 -7.62 -28.09
CA MET A 232 -7.91 -8.63 -27.33
C MET A 232 -7.21 -9.05 -26.03
N GLY A 233 -5.92 -8.71 -25.87
CA GLY A 233 -5.13 -9.10 -24.70
C GLY A 233 -4.77 -10.60 -24.69
N THR A 234 -4.49 -11.18 -25.87
CA THR A 234 -4.17 -12.61 -26.03
C THR A 234 -2.74 -12.89 -26.39
N ASP A 235 -2.04 -11.94 -27.04
CA ASP A 235 -0.64 -12.06 -27.45
C ASP A 235 0.27 -11.31 -26.47
N SER A 236 0.97 -12.07 -25.64
CA SER A 236 1.94 -11.55 -24.67
C SER A 236 3.36 -11.87 -25.08
N ALA A 237 4.28 -10.95 -24.82
CA ALA A 237 5.70 -11.19 -25.08
C ALA A 237 6.63 -10.34 -24.24
N ILE A 238 7.88 -10.78 -24.15
CA ILE A 238 9.02 -9.97 -23.71
C ILE A 238 9.67 -9.41 -24.97
N PHE A 239 9.74 -8.08 -25.05
CA PHE A 239 10.23 -7.33 -26.21
C PHE A 239 11.52 -6.55 -25.94
N ARG A 240 12.28 -6.33 -27.00
CA ARG A 240 13.20 -5.21 -27.19
C ARG A 240 12.75 -4.45 -28.43
N THR A 241 12.30 -3.18 -28.29
CA THR A 241 11.61 -2.46 -29.37
C THR A 241 12.12 -1.06 -29.66
N LEU A 242 12.96 -0.51 -28.81
CA LEU A 242 13.55 0.82 -28.96
C LEU A 242 15.07 0.68 -28.83
N GLY A 243 15.81 1.52 -29.51
CA GLY A 243 17.26 1.55 -29.47
C GLY A 243 17.92 1.24 -30.81
N LYS A 244 19.22 0.87 -30.78
CA LYS A 244 20.03 0.60 -31.98
C LYS A 244 20.07 -0.88 -32.36
N GLN A 245 19.79 -1.76 -31.40
CA GLN A 245 19.83 -3.19 -31.63
C GLN A 245 18.56 -3.67 -32.36
N THR A 246 18.64 -4.84 -32.97
CA THR A 246 17.50 -5.47 -33.63
C THR A 246 16.33 -5.67 -32.69
N ALA A 247 15.12 -5.36 -33.16
CA ALA A 247 13.90 -5.63 -32.39
C ALA A 247 13.74 -7.14 -32.19
N MET A 248 13.44 -7.54 -30.94
CA MET A 248 13.38 -8.92 -30.50
C MET A 248 12.11 -9.20 -29.71
N ARG A 249 11.63 -10.45 -29.76
CA ARG A 249 10.51 -10.89 -28.89
C ARG A 249 10.65 -12.37 -28.52
N THR A 250 9.88 -12.80 -27.51
CA THR A 250 9.63 -14.22 -27.24
C THR A 250 8.85 -14.89 -28.36
N ASP A 251 8.93 -16.21 -28.48
CA ASP A 251 8.22 -16.97 -29.52
C ASP A 251 6.70 -16.85 -29.36
N GLN A 252 6.03 -16.49 -30.44
CA GLN A 252 4.60 -16.14 -30.44
C GLN A 252 3.71 -17.39 -30.32
N TYR A 253 2.64 -17.29 -29.53
CA TYR A 253 1.65 -18.35 -29.28
C TYR A 253 2.27 -19.68 -28.80
N ASN A 254 3.45 -19.64 -28.23
CA ASN A 254 4.12 -20.81 -27.70
C ASN A 254 3.99 -20.84 -26.17
N SER A 255 3.03 -21.61 -25.65
CA SER A 255 2.75 -21.74 -24.21
C SER A 255 3.91 -22.32 -23.39
N ARG A 256 4.90 -22.96 -24.03
CA ARG A 256 6.14 -23.40 -23.38
C ARG A 256 6.98 -22.17 -22.93
N TRP A 257 6.92 -21.09 -23.70
CA TRP A 257 7.65 -19.85 -23.43
C TRP A 257 6.88 -18.98 -22.44
N LEU A 258 5.67 -18.56 -22.80
CA LEU A 258 4.78 -17.77 -21.96
C LEU A 258 3.36 -18.30 -22.08
N ASN A 259 2.69 -18.53 -20.95
CA ASN A 259 1.33 -19.04 -20.90
C ASN A 259 0.42 -18.11 -20.09
N ASP A 260 -0.20 -17.14 -20.76
CA ASP A 260 -1.05 -16.12 -20.16
C ASP A 260 -0.37 -15.42 -18.95
N PRO A 261 0.79 -14.79 -19.17
CA PRO A 261 1.60 -14.23 -18.09
C PRO A 261 1.00 -12.95 -17.52
N THR A 262 1.12 -12.75 -16.22
CA THR A 262 0.99 -11.45 -15.59
C THR A 262 2.37 -10.99 -15.15
N PHE A 263 2.90 -9.97 -15.82
CA PHE A 263 4.21 -9.42 -15.50
C PHE A 263 4.15 -8.58 -14.21
N VAL A 264 5.17 -8.72 -13.35
CA VAL A 264 5.23 -8.07 -12.03
C VAL A 264 6.41 -7.11 -11.94
N HIS A 265 7.63 -7.56 -12.30
CA HIS A 265 8.84 -6.74 -12.18
C HIS A 265 9.88 -7.12 -13.24
N ALA A 266 10.75 -6.17 -13.62
CA ALA A 266 11.91 -6.41 -14.46
C ALA A 266 13.14 -5.70 -13.90
N HIS A 267 14.27 -6.41 -13.77
CA HIS A 267 15.48 -5.86 -13.18
C HIS A 267 16.75 -6.41 -13.80
N LEU A 268 17.71 -5.52 -14.06
CA LEU A 268 19.04 -5.88 -14.55
C LEU A 268 19.93 -6.34 -13.40
N ILE A 269 20.47 -7.56 -13.49
CA ILE A 269 21.39 -8.08 -12.48
C ILE A 269 22.64 -8.59 -13.22
N PRO A 270 23.82 -8.04 -12.94
CA PRO A 270 25.08 -8.53 -13.49
C PRO A 270 25.37 -9.96 -13.04
N ASP A 271 25.86 -10.80 -13.93
CA ASP A 271 26.21 -12.20 -13.59
C ASP A 271 27.69 -12.35 -13.21
N SER A 272 28.55 -11.55 -13.82
CA SER A 272 30.00 -11.55 -13.61
C SER A 272 30.57 -10.13 -13.60
N ALA A 273 31.88 -9.96 -13.65
CA ALA A 273 32.54 -8.69 -13.89
C ALA A 273 32.52 -8.30 -15.38
N GLU A 274 32.24 -9.26 -16.26
CA GLU A 274 32.12 -9.07 -17.69
C GLU A 274 30.73 -8.52 -18.04
N LYS A 275 30.68 -7.33 -18.63
CA LYS A 275 29.42 -6.66 -18.99
C LYS A 275 28.55 -7.44 -19.96
N ASN A 276 29.16 -8.27 -20.82
CA ASN A 276 28.43 -9.11 -21.77
C ASN A 276 27.66 -10.27 -21.09
N ASP A 277 27.96 -10.55 -19.81
CA ASP A 277 27.23 -11.54 -19.02
C ASP A 277 25.99 -10.95 -18.32
N ASP A 278 25.75 -9.64 -18.45
CA ASP A 278 24.59 -8.97 -17.83
C ASP A 278 23.28 -9.56 -18.33
N LYS A 279 22.39 -9.86 -17.40
CA LYS A 279 21.09 -10.46 -17.68
C LYS A 279 19.96 -9.62 -17.14
N LEU A 280 18.92 -9.48 -17.94
CA LEU A 280 17.66 -8.88 -17.51
C LEU A 280 16.72 -9.99 -17.03
N TYR A 281 16.29 -9.86 -15.77
CA TYR A 281 15.37 -10.78 -15.13
C TYR A 281 13.96 -10.23 -15.15
N PHE A 282 12.98 -11.08 -15.51
CA PHE A 282 11.55 -10.79 -15.50
C PHE A 282 10.87 -11.65 -14.45
N PHE A 283 10.11 -11.03 -13.56
CA PHE A 283 9.29 -11.70 -12.56
C PHE A 283 7.84 -11.65 -13.04
N PHE A 284 7.20 -12.80 -13.10
CA PHE A 284 5.82 -12.92 -13.58
C PHE A 284 5.14 -14.14 -12.98
N ARG A 285 3.83 -14.23 -13.13
CA ARG A 285 3.07 -15.43 -12.87
C ARG A 285 2.38 -15.85 -14.16
N GLU A 286 2.23 -17.14 -14.39
CA GLU A 286 1.60 -17.70 -15.58
C GLU A 286 0.73 -18.90 -15.22
N LYS A 287 -0.17 -19.29 -16.14
CA LYS A 287 -0.97 -20.51 -15.99
C LYS A 287 -0.06 -21.74 -16.16
N ALA A 288 -0.20 -22.72 -15.25
CA ALA A 288 0.51 -23.99 -15.38
C ALA A 288 -0.03 -24.77 -16.59
N SER A 289 0.89 -25.39 -17.32
CA SER A 289 0.57 -26.16 -18.53
C SER A 289 0.48 -27.66 -18.24
N GLU A 290 -0.10 -28.07 -17.12
CA GLU A 290 -0.20 -29.48 -16.74
C GLU A 290 -1.55 -30.05 -17.16
N MET A 291 -1.52 -31.23 -17.83
CA MET A 291 -2.75 -31.89 -18.29
C MET A 291 -3.52 -32.50 -17.11
N GLY A 292 -4.82 -32.23 -17.03
CA GLY A 292 -5.75 -32.92 -16.14
C GLY A 292 -6.02 -32.25 -14.79
N GLN A 293 -5.37 -31.14 -14.46
CA GLN A 293 -5.68 -30.32 -13.27
C GLN A 293 -6.30 -28.99 -13.69
N SER A 294 -7.11 -28.40 -12.81
CA SER A 294 -7.58 -27.02 -13.00
C SER A 294 -6.37 -26.12 -13.26
N PRO A 295 -6.48 -25.10 -14.13
CA PRO A 295 -5.36 -24.22 -14.43
C PRO A 295 -4.85 -23.54 -13.17
N MET A 296 -3.74 -24.06 -12.63
CA MET A 296 -3.07 -23.48 -11.47
C MET A 296 -2.15 -22.36 -11.93
N THR A 297 -2.13 -21.26 -11.19
CA THR A 297 -1.14 -20.19 -11.39
C THR A 297 0.20 -20.62 -10.81
N GLN A 298 1.30 -20.30 -11.49
CA GLN A 298 2.67 -20.52 -11.02
C GLN A 298 3.48 -19.24 -11.15
N SER A 299 4.23 -18.92 -10.11
CA SER A 299 5.18 -17.82 -10.10
C SER A 299 6.48 -18.21 -10.79
N ARG A 300 7.00 -17.33 -11.64
CA ARG A 300 8.17 -17.56 -12.48
C ARG A 300 9.17 -16.42 -12.40
N ILE A 301 10.42 -16.77 -12.63
CA ILE A 301 11.49 -15.84 -12.98
C ILE A 301 12.02 -16.25 -14.36
N GLY A 302 12.03 -15.31 -15.31
CA GLY A 302 12.64 -15.48 -16.62
C GLY A 302 13.88 -14.60 -16.75
N ARG A 303 14.81 -14.98 -17.65
CA ARG A 303 16.00 -14.15 -17.91
C ARG A 303 16.36 -14.15 -19.40
N ILE A 304 16.95 -13.07 -19.86
CA ILE A 304 17.52 -12.89 -21.20
C ILE A 304 18.88 -12.23 -21.10
N CYS A 305 19.72 -12.46 -22.12
CA CYS A 305 20.95 -11.68 -22.31
C CYS A 305 20.65 -10.38 -23.05
N LEU A 306 21.26 -9.28 -22.66
CA LEU A 306 21.04 -7.96 -23.28
C LEU A 306 21.56 -7.91 -24.73
N ASN A 307 22.59 -8.68 -25.04
CA ASN A 307 23.28 -8.75 -26.33
C ASN A 307 22.81 -9.92 -27.21
N ASP A 308 21.61 -10.48 -26.93
CA ASP A 308 20.99 -11.50 -27.80
C ASP A 308 20.46 -10.86 -29.08
N ASP A 309 20.83 -11.45 -30.25
CA ASP A 309 20.41 -11.03 -31.57
C ASP A 309 19.55 -12.09 -32.30
N GLY A 310 19.12 -13.10 -31.56
CA GLY A 310 18.37 -14.25 -32.10
C GLY A 310 19.26 -15.26 -32.79
N GLY A 311 18.61 -16.25 -33.38
CA GLY A 311 19.30 -17.28 -34.17
C GLY A 311 19.44 -16.92 -35.64
N HIS A 312 20.27 -17.71 -36.33
CA HIS A 312 20.48 -17.58 -37.76
C HIS A 312 19.51 -18.46 -38.59
N CYS A 313 19.39 -19.73 -38.22
CA CYS A 313 18.49 -20.69 -38.92
C CYS A 313 17.03 -20.60 -38.39
N CYS A 314 16.85 -20.33 -37.13
CA CYS A 314 15.60 -20.38 -36.41
C CYS A 314 15.66 -19.38 -35.27
N LEU A 315 14.54 -19.04 -34.64
CA LEU A 315 14.42 -17.93 -33.69
C LEU A 315 14.93 -16.58 -34.25
N VAL A 316 14.77 -16.34 -35.55
CA VAL A 316 15.11 -15.05 -36.19
C VAL A 316 14.24 -13.96 -35.55
N ASN A 317 14.89 -12.90 -35.08
CA ASN A 317 14.27 -11.81 -34.31
C ASN A 317 13.50 -12.27 -33.04
N LYS A 318 13.89 -13.42 -32.51
CA LYS A 318 13.35 -13.99 -31.28
C LYS A 318 14.48 -14.30 -30.31
N TRP A 319 14.19 -14.16 -28.99
CA TRP A 319 15.19 -14.46 -27.97
C TRP A 319 15.71 -15.88 -28.11
N SER A 320 17.01 -16.04 -28.20
CA SER A 320 17.69 -17.35 -28.23
C SER A 320 18.32 -17.70 -26.87
N THR A 321 18.27 -16.78 -25.89
CA THR A 321 18.82 -16.98 -24.54
C THR A 321 17.77 -17.01 -23.45
N PHE A 322 16.47 -16.89 -23.79
CA PHE A 322 15.38 -16.87 -22.80
C PHE A 322 15.27 -18.19 -22.05
N LEU A 323 15.40 -18.12 -20.74
CA LEU A 323 15.14 -19.23 -19.83
C LEU A 323 14.20 -18.77 -18.70
N LYS A 324 13.37 -19.69 -18.19
CA LYS A 324 12.51 -19.46 -17.03
C LYS A 324 12.59 -20.59 -16.00
N ALA A 325 12.39 -20.24 -14.72
CA ALA A 325 12.33 -21.19 -13.61
C ALA A 325 11.14 -20.87 -12.69
N ARG A 326 10.66 -21.88 -11.97
CA ARG A 326 9.57 -21.68 -10.98
C ARG A 326 10.13 -21.10 -9.70
N LEU A 327 9.41 -20.09 -9.14
CA LEU A 327 9.62 -19.59 -7.79
C LEU A 327 8.65 -20.30 -6.84
N ILE A 328 9.14 -20.84 -5.74
CA ILE A 328 8.34 -21.48 -4.69
C ILE A 328 8.29 -20.55 -3.48
N CYS A 329 7.09 -20.32 -2.97
CA CYS A 329 6.85 -19.73 -1.66
C CYS A 329 5.82 -20.61 -0.95
N SER A 330 6.25 -21.46 -0.01
CA SER A 330 5.41 -22.46 0.64
C SER A 330 5.71 -22.59 2.12
N VAL A 331 4.71 -23.04 2.86
CA VAL A 331 4.83 -23.41 4.28
C VAL A 331 4.69 -24.93 4.37
N PRO A 332 5.67 -25.64 4.96
CA PRO A 332 5.58 -27.08 5.15
C PRO A 332 4.52 -27.41 6.23
N GLY A 333 3.63 -28.34 5.92
CA GLY A 333 2.67 -28.90 6.87
C GLY A 333 3.31 -29.98 7.74
N ALA A 334 2.69 -30.29 8.87
CA ALA A 334 3.15 -31.32 9.81
C ALA A 334 3.10 -32.74 9.20
N ASP A 335 2.31 -32.95 8.18
CA ASP A 335 2.12 -34.20 7.44
C ASP A 335 3.07 -34.35 6.23
N GLY A 336 3.97 -33.37 6.03
CA GLY A 336 4.87 -33.31 4.88
C GLY A 336 4.24 -32.71 3.62
N SER A 337 2.98 -32.26 3.67
CA SER A 337 2.37 -31.46 2.60
C SER A 337 2.94 -30.05 2.58
N GLU A 338 2.87 -29.38 1.44
CA GLU A 338 3.27 -27.98 1.31
C GLU A 338 2.05 -27.11 0.95
N THR A 339 1.83 -26.06 1.71
CA THR A 339 0.85 -25.04 1.35
C THR A 339 1.55 -23.95 0.55
N HIS A 340 1.21 -23.85 -0.74
CA HIS A 340 1.82 -22.93 -1.68
C HIS A 340 1.09 -21.60 -1.74
N PHE A 341 1.88 -20.51 -1.82
CA PHE A 341 1.44 -19.18 -2.18
C PHE A 341 1.90 -18.93 -3.62
N ASP A 342 1.05 -19.24 -4.59
CA ASP A 342 1.43 -19.36 -6.01
C ASP A 342 1.32 -18.07 -6.81
N GLU A 343 0.67 -17.03 -6.28
CA GLU A 343 0.48 -15.76 -6.97
C GLU A 343 1.47 -14.69 -6.51
N LEU A 344 2.52 -14.49 -7.28
CA LEU A 344 3.45 -13.37 -7.09
C LEU A 344 2.72 -12.04 -7.33
N ARG A 345 2.71 -11.18 -6.31
CA ARG A 345 2.05 -9.86 -6.34
C ARG A 345 3.03 -8.73 -6.61
N ASP A 346 4.18 -8.75 -5.93
CA ASP A 346 5.21 -7.71 -6.04
C ASP A 346 6.60 -8.25 -5.76
N VAL A 347 7.63 -7.56 -6.25
CA VAL A 347 9.04 -7.89 -6.03
C VAL A 347 9.82 -6.64 -5.69
N TYR A 348 10.60 -6.71 -4.63
CA TYR A 348 11.58 -5.69 -4.25
C TYR A 348 13.00 -6.25 -4.35
N ILE A 349 13.90 -5.53 -5.01
CA ILE A 349 15.30 -5.89 -5.17
C ILE A 349 16.13 -5.00 -4.25
N GLN A 350 16.63 -5.59 -3.16
CA GLN A 350 17.48 -4.89 -2.20
C GLN A 350 18.92 -4.89 -2.68
N PRO A 351 19.53 -3.75 -3.01
CA PRO A 351 20.94 -3.67 -3.35
C PRO A 351 21.81 -4.12 -2.17
N THR A 352 22.91 -4.79 -2.47
CA THR A 352 23.97 -5.10 -1.51
C THR A 352 25.27 -4.41 -1.93
N GLN A 353 26.34 -4.56 -1.15
CA GLN A 353 27.68 -4.09 -1.53
C GLN A 353 28.18 -4.75 -2.81
N ASP A 354 27.75 -5.97 -3.09
CA ASP A 354 28.02 -6.67 -4.35
C ASP A 354 26.78 -6.60 -5.26
N ASN A 355 26.82 -5.74 -6.26
CA ASN A 355 25.73 -5.54 -7.23
C ASN A 355 25.30 -6.83 -7.96
N LYS A 356 26.16 -7.86 -7.96
CA LYS A 356 25.82 -9.17 -8.55
C LYS A 356 24.94 -10.02 -7.64
N ASN A 357 24.90 -9.72 -6.35
CA ASN A 357 24.19 -10.50 -5.35
C ASN A 357 23.16 -9.67 -4.56
N PRO A 358 22.20 -9.00 -5.20
CA PRO A 358 21.10 -8.35 -4.50
C PRO A 358 20.25 -9.41 -3.80
N VAL A 359 19.55 -8.99 -2.73
CA VAL A 359 18.54 -9.82 -2.06
C VAL A 359 17.18 -9.55 -2.71
N ILE A 360 16.45 -10.61 -3.03
CA ILE A 360 15.16 -10.51 -3.73
C ILE A 360 14.04 -10.86 -2.75
N TYR A 361 13.15 -9.91 -2.52
CA TYR A 361 11.93 -10.09 -1.71
C TYR A 361 10.74 -10.23 -2.66
N GLY A 362 9.93 -11.27 -2.48
CA GLY A 362 8.69 -11.47 -3.21
C GLY A 362 7.50 -11.53 -2.29
N VAL A 363 6.42 -10.84 -2.66
CA VAL A 363 5.12 -10.94 -2.02
C VAL A 363 4.26 -11.90 -2.80
N PHE A 364 3.68 -12.86 -2.12
CA PHE A 364 2.85 -13.90 -2.72
C PHE A 364 1.49 -13.97 -2.01
N SER A 365 0.47 -14.37 -2.75
CA SER A 365 -0.85 -14.72 -2.20
C SER A 365 -1.28 -16.10 -2.66
N VAL A 366 -2.29 -16.64 -2.00
CA VAL A 366 -2.87 -17.95 -2.35
C VAL A 366 -3.74 -17.80 -3.60
N SER A 367 -3.62 -18.77 -4.51
CA SER A 367 -4.49 -18.88 -5.68
C SER A 367 -5.78 -19.59 -5.31
N GLY A 368 -6.93 -18.90 -5.41
CA GLY A 368 -8.25 -19.51 -5.22
C GLY A 368 -9.07 -18.95 -4.05
N ALA A 369 -10.32 -19.43 -3.93
CA ALA A 369 -11.30 -18.88 -3.00
C ALA A 369 -11.40 -19.63 -1.64
N VAL A 370 -10.57 -20.65 -1.42
CA VAL A 370 -10.74 -21.56 -0.27
C VAL A 370 -10.29 -20.89 1.05
N PHE A 371 -9.20 -20.15 1.02
CA PHE A 371 -8.79 -19.32 2.15
C PHE A 371 -7.95 -18.14 1.63
N LYS A 372 -7.95 -17.05 2.38
CA LYS A 372 -7.09 -15.90 2.10
C LYS A 372 -5.77 -16.05 2.85
N GLY A 373 -4.68 -15.76 2.17
CA GLY A 373 -3.36 -15.80 2.77
C GLY A 373 -2.32 -15.13 1.91
N SER A 374 -1.33 -14.54 2.56
CA SER A 374 -0.19 -13.89 1.93
C SER A 374 1.11 -14.25 2.63
N ALA A 375 2.20 -14.26 1.88
CA ALA A 375 3.52 -14.54 2.39
C ALA A 375 4.57 -13.64 1.73
N VAL A 376 5.65 -13.38 2.45
CA VAL A 376 6.87 -12.76 1.94
C VAL A 376 7.95 -13.80 1.91
N CYS A 377 8.50 -14.08 0.74
CA CYS A 377 9.63 -14.99 0.54
C CYS A 377 10.87 -14.22 0.09
N VAL A 378 12.04 -14.67 0.54
CA VAL A 378 13.33 -14.06 0.25
C VAL A 378 14.20 -15.04 -0.54
N TYR A 379 14.82 -14.57 -1.63
CA TYR A 379 15.64 -15.41 -2.50
C TYR A 379 17.04 -14.84 -2.66
N SER A 380 18.02 -15.75 -2.73
CA SER A 380 19.41 -15.40 -3.03
C SER A 380 19.71 -15.54 -4.53
N MET A 381 20.55 -14.68 -5.06
CA MET A 381 21.02 -14.81 -6.45
C MET A 381 21.89 -16.07 -6.67
N ALA A 382 22.54 -16.59 -5.61
CA ALA A 382 23.30 -17.83 -5.69
C ALA A 382 22.38 -19.02 -6.02
N ASP A 383 21.24 -19.15 -5.32
CA ASP A 383 20.25 -20.21 -5.55
C ASP A 383 19.59 -20.07 -6.92
N ILE A 384 19.26 -18.84 -7.33
CA ILE A 384 18.71 -18.55 -8.64
C ILE A 384 19.67 -18.99 -9.75
N ARG A 385 20.96 -18.61 -9.67
CA ARG A 385 21.97 -19.02 -10.67
C ARG A 385 22.20 -20.52 -10.65
N MET A 386 22.21 -21.16 -9.48
CA MET A 386 22.34 -22.61 -9.36
C MET A 386 21.23 -23.34 -10.13
N VAL A 387 19.98 -22.89 -10.01
CA VAL A 387 18.85 -23.46 -10.74
C VAL A 387 19.00 -23.26 -12.24
N PHE A 388 19.35 -22.07 -12.71
CA PHE A 388 19.56 -21.79 -14.13
C PHE A 388 20.76 -22.52 -14.75
N ASN A 389 21.71 -22.97 -13.93
CA ASN A 389 22.81 -23.84 -14.31
C ASN A 389 22.50 -25.34 -14.14
N GLY A 390 21.31 -25.67 -13.64
CA GLY A 390 20.83 -27.02 -13.41
C GLY A 390 20.19 -27.68 -14.64
N PRO A 391 19.48 -28.80 -14.48
CA PRO A 391 18.84 -29.52 -15.58
C PRO A 391 17.70 -28.71 -16.23
N PHE A 392 17.55 -28.88 -17.55
CA PHE A 392 16.40 -28.36 -18.29
C PHE A 392 15.17 -29.24 -18.08
N ALA A 393 13.99 -28.67 -18.18
CA ALA A 393 12.74 -29.43 -18.17
C ALA A 393 12.39 -29.92 -19.57
N HIS A 394 11.88 -31.15 -19.64
CA HIS A 394 11.39 -31.79 -20.86
C HIS A 394 10.03 -32.44 -20.60
N LYS A 395 9.16 -32.46 -21.62
CA LYS A 395 7.89 -33.20 -21.54
C LYS A 395 8.04 -34.54 -22.20
N GLU A 396 7.85 -35.61 -21.42
CA GLU A 396 8.01 -36.96 -21.88
C GLU A 396 6.81 -37.86 -21.55
N GLY A 397 6.65 -38.93 -22.33
CA GLY A 397 5.63 -39.94 -22.11
C GLY A 397 4.23 -39.56 -22.58
N PRO A 398 3.26 -40.52 -22.54
CA PRO A 398 1.90 -40.31 -23.00
C PRO A 398 1.13 -39.28 -22.16
N ASN A 399 1.54 -39.04 -20.92
CA ASN A 399 0.90 -38.05 -20.02
C ASN A 399 1.57 -36.69 -20.08
N TYR A 400 2.57 -36.47 -20.96
CA TYR A 400 3.29 -35.20 -21.09
C TYR A 400 3.77 -34.61 -19.77
N GLN A 401 4.33 -35.45 -18.87
CA GLN A 401 4.87 -34.99 -17.59
C GLN A 401 6.17 -34.26 -17.77
N TRP A 402 6.39 -33.26 -16.89
CA TRP A 402 7.66 -32.54 -16.84
C TRP A 402 8.71 -33.37 -16.12
N VAL A 403 9.82 -33.71 -16.82
CA VAL A 403 10.96 -34.45 -16.28
C VAL A 403 12.25 -33.69 -16.54
N ALA A 404 13.31 -34.06 -15.85
CA ALA A 404 14.64 -33.54 -16.15
C ALA A 404 15.13 -34.09 -17.51
N TYR A 405 15.62 -33.20 -18.39
CA TYR A 405 16.23 -33.59 -19.63
C TYR A 405 17.56 -34.34 -19.36
N THR A 406 17.64 -35.55 -19.81
CA THR A 406 18.80 -36.46 -19.62
C THR A 406 19.71 -36.58 -20.86
N GLY A 407 19.32 -36.02 -22.00
CA GLY A 407 20.07 -36.03 -23.24
C GLY A 407 21.32 -35.14 -23.21
N LYS A 408 22.09 -35.18 -24.28
CA LYS A 408 23.28 -34.34 -24.47
C LYS A 408 22.87 -32.86 -24.58
N ILE A 409 23.44 -32.01 -23.70
CA ILE A 409 23.28 -30.56 -23.78
C ILE A 409 24.30 -29.99 -24.77
N PRO A 410 23.88 -29.20 -25.79
CA PRO A 410 24.80 -28.63 -26.76
C PRO A 410 25.73 -27.57 -26.16
N TYR A 411 26.82 -27.25 -26.84
CA TYR A 411 27.79 -26.22 -26.44
C TYR A 411 27.76 -25.07 -27.47
N PRO A 412 27.79 -23.81 -27.02
CA PRO A 412 27.77 -23.34 -25.64
C PRO A 412 26.48 -23.72 -24.94
N ARG A 413 26.54 -23.82 -23.58
CA ARG A 413 25.33 -24.15 -22.83
C ARG A 413 24.21 -23.19 -23.15
N PRO A 414 23.00 -23.67 -23.52
CA PRO A 414 21.85 -22.85 -23.82
C PRO A 414 21.56 -21.85 -22.71
N GLY A 415 21.29 -20.56 -23.08
CA GLY A 415 21.13 -19.45 -22.13
C GLY A 415 22.42 -18.74 -21.68
N THR A 416 23.58 -19.10 -22.26
CA THR A 416 24.83 -18.34 -22.12
C THR A 416 24.77 -17.09 -22.99
N CYS A 417 25.40 -15.99 -22.56
CA CYS A 417 25.42 -14.74 -23.30
C CYS A 417 26.63 -14.66 -24.24
N PRO A 418 26.47 -14.17 -25.48
CA PRO A 418 27.56 -14.07 -26.42
C PRO A 418 28.59 -13.02 -25.99
N GLY A 419 29.89 -13.28 -26.28
CA GLY A 419 30.99 -12.39 -25.89
C GLY A 419 31.27 -12.32 -24.38
N GLY A 420 30.55 -13.13 -23.58
CA GLY A 420 30.73 -13.21 -22.14
C GLY A 420 31.85 -14.16 -21.72
N THR A 421 31.98 -14.38 -20.43
CA THR A 421 33.04 -15.18 -19.79
C THR A 421 33.16 -16.58 -20.38
N PHE A 422 32.05 -17.22 -20.75
CA PHE A 422 32.03 -18.60 -21.26
C PHE A 422 32.08 -18.68 -22.80
N THR A 423 31.89 -17.59 -23.52
CA THR A 423 31.87 -17.54 -24.98
C THR A 423 32.59 -16.29 -25.52
N PRO A 424 33.85 -16.01 -25.12
CA PRO A 424 34.53 -14.77 -25.48
C PRO A 424 34.75 -14.58 -26.97
N ASN A 425 34.79 -15.66 -27.73
CA ASN A 425 35.03 -15.66 -29.18
C ASN A 425 33.75 -15.57 -30.01
N MET A 426 32.56 -15.71 -29.41
CA MET A 426 31.27 -15.64 -30.11
C MET A 426 30.66 -14.25 -29.83
N LYS A 427 30.70 -13.34 -30.80
CA LYS A 427 30.30 -11.95 -30.63
C LYS A 427 28.77 -11.74 -30.64
N SER A 428 28.03 -12.67 -31.24
CA SER A 428 26.58 -12.62 -31.37
C SER A 428 25.99 -14.00 -31.14
N THR A 429 24.73 -14.10 -30.76
CA THR A 429 23.99 -15.37 -30.70
C THR A 429 23.81 -16.02 -32.09
N LYS A 430 23.99 -15.26 -33.16
CA LYS A 430 24.04 -15.78 -34.54
C LYS A 430 25.27 -16.64 -34.81
N ASP A 431 26.31 -16.49 -33.99
CA ASP A 431 27.54 -17.31 -34.07
C ASP A 431 27.34 -18.69 -33.40
N TYR A 432 26.22 -18.90 -32.72
CA TYR A 432 25.94 -20.15 -32.03
C TYR A 432 25.55 -21.26 -33.02
N PRO A 433 25.98 -22.51 -32.78
CA PRO A 433 25.53 -23.66 -33.57
C PRO A 433 24.00 -23.77 -33.56
N ASP A 434 23.44 -24.19 -34.71
CA ASP A 434 22.01 -24.37 -34.87
C ASP A 434 21.41 -25.34 -33.86
N GLU A 435 22.18 -26.33 -33.38
CA GLU A 435 21.74 -27.25 -32.33
C GLU A 435 21.45 -26.53 -31.00
N VAL A 436 22.20 -25.47 -30.67
CA VAL A 436 21.98 -24.65 -29.47
C VAL A 436 20.67 -23.88 -29.61
N ILE A 437 20.46 -23.25 -30.75
CA ILE A 437 19.25 -22.43 -31.01
C ILE A 437 18.00 -23.33 -31.03
N ASN A 438 18.07 -24.49 -31.69
CA ASN A 438 16.98 -25.47 -31.71
C ASN A 438 16.68 -26.03 -30.32
N PHE A 439 17.72 -26.28 -29.52
CA PHE A 439 17.55 -26.71 -28.13
C PHE A 439 16.77 -25.66 -27.32
N MET A 440 17.15 -24.38 -27.38
CA MET A 440 16.49 -23.28 -26.70
C MET A 440 15.02 -23.15 -27.10
N ARG A 441 14.71 -23.29 -28.39
CA ARG A 441 13.31 -23.25 -28.86
C ARG A 441 12.42 -24.25 -28.14
N ASN A 442 12.96 -25.43 -27.82
CA ASN A 442 12.22 -26.56 -27.25
C ASN A 442 12.29 -26.65 -25.72
N HIS A 443 13.35 -26.13 -25.11
CA HIS A 443 13.63 -26.25 -23.66
C HIS A 443 13.85 -24.89 -22.94
N PRO A 444 12.89 -23.97 -22.96
CA PRO A 444 13.05 -22.67 -22.32
C PRO A 444 12.86 -22.72 -20.80
N THR A 445 12.50 -23.87 -20.23
CA THR A 445 12.14 -24.01 -18.81
C THR A 445 13.17 -24.87 -18.07
N MET A 446 13.56 -24.42 -16.87
CA MET A 446 14.41 -25.20 -15.96
C MET A 446 13.56 -26.22 -15.20
N HIS A 447 14.15 -27.41 -14.92
CA HIS A 447 13.46 -28.48 -14.20
C HIS A 447 13.32 -28.17 -12.70
N ASN A 448 14.40 -27.70 -12.08
CA ASN A 448 14.39 -27.39 -10.65
C ASN A 448 13.67 -26.08 -10.37
N ALA A 449 12.99 -26.04 -9.24
CA ALA A 449 12.40 -24.81 -8.70
C ALA A 449 13.39 -24.06 -7.81
N ILE A 450 13.17 -22.76 -7.68
CA ILE A 450 13.93 -21.87 -6.77
C ILE A 450 13.14 -21.77 -5.48
N TYR A 451 13.76 -22.19 -4.39
CA TYR A 451 13.19 -22.08 -3.05
C TYR A 451 13.70 -20.84 -2.33
N PRO A 452 12.92 -20.29 -1.39
CA PRO A 452 13.36 -19.18 -0.58
C PRO A 452 14.48 -19.58 0.36
N VAL A 453 15.21 -18.59 0.85
CA VAL A 453 16.22 -18.77 1.90
C VAL A 453 15.57 -19.51 3.09
N HIS A 454 16.25 -20.51 3.63
CA HIS A 454 15.73 -21.41 4.69
C HIS A 454 14.49 -22.24 4.29
N LYS A 455 14.13 -22.30 3.00
CA LYS A 455 12.99 -23.06 2.46
C LYS A 455 11.65 -22.75 3.14
N ARG A 456 11.47 -21.52 3.61
CA ARG A 456 10.24 -21.06 4.26
C ARG A 456 10.05 -19.56 4.05
N PRO A 457 8.82 -19.06 4.10
CA PRO A 457 8.57 -17.62 4.05
C PRO A 457 9.18 -16.89 5.27
N LEU A 458 9.52 -15.62 5.05
CA LEU A 458 9.98 -14.71 6.11
C LEU A 458 8.80 -14.20 6.95
N VAL A 459 7.68 -13.88 6.30
CA VAL A 459 6.43 -13.41 6.91
C VAL A 459 5.27 -14.19 6.31
N VAL A 460 4.30 -14.59 7.14
CA VAL A 460 3.09 -15.29 6.70
C VAL A 460 1.86 -14.69 7.37
N ARG A 461 0.80 -14.47 6.58
CA ARG A 461 -0.53 -14.09 7.06
C ARG A 461 -1.56 -15.06 6.52
N THR A 462 -2.26 -15.72 7.41
CA THR A 462 -3.38 -16.61 7.07
C THR A 462 -4.58 -16.29 7.94
N ASN A 463 -5.78 -16.53 7.44
CA ASN A 463 -7.03 -16.27 8.16
C ASN A 463 -7.23 -14.79 8.54
N VAL A 464 -6.62 -13.88 7.77
CA VAL A 464 -6.84 -12.44 7.86
C VAL A 464 -7.75 -11.99 6.73
N ASP A 465 -8.37 -10.85 6.90
CA ASP A 465 -9.33 -10.31 5.94
C ASP A 465 -8.70 -9.39 4.87
N TYR A 466 -7.37 -9.35 4.79
CA TYR A 466 -6.57 -8.62 3.81
C TYR A 466 -5.52 -9.52 3.16
N GLU A 467 -4.99 -9.08 2.03
CA GLU A 467 -3.83 -9.67 1.34
C GLU A 467 -2.74 -8.62 1.13
N PHE A 468 -1.48 -9.05 1.20
CA PHE A 468 -0.36 -8.20 0.82
C PHE A 468 -0.33 -7.99 -0.69
N THR A 469 -0.13 -6.74 -1.11
CA THR A 469 -0.14 -6.35 -2.52
C THR A 469 1.19 -5.79 -3.01
N THR A 470 1.98 -5.18 -2.11
CA THR A 470 3.26 -4.53 -2.45
C THR A 470 4.24 -4.59 -1.30
N ILE A 471 5.53 -4.43 -1.59
CA ILE A 471 6.62 -4.45 -0.63
C ILE A 471 7.66 -3.38 -0.95
N ALA A 472 8.16 -2.73 0.10
CA ALA A 472 9.41 -1.99 0.09
C ALA A 472 10.25 -2.41 1.30
N VAL A 473 11.58 -2.35 1.18
CA VAL A 473 12.50 -2.72 2.26
C VAL A 473 13.52 -1.60 2.46
N ASP A 474 13.75 -1.22 3.72
CA ASP A 474 14.78 -0.27 4.09
C ASP A 474 15.77 -0.88 5.09
N GLN A 475 17.06 -0.56 4.92
CA GLN A 475 18.12 -0.99 5.82
C GLN A 475 18.45 0.10 6.82
N VAL A 476 18.20 -0.17 8.09
CA VAL A 476 18.33 0.80 9.17
C VAL A 476 19.43 0.41 10.13
N THR A 477 20.36 1.32 10.36
CA THR A 477 21.39 1.17 11.38
C THR A 477 20.87 1.68 12.72
N ALA A 478 20.72 0.77 13.66
CA ALA A 478 20.31 1.03 15.04
C ALA A 478 21.52 0.97 15.99
N ALA A 479 21.29 1.24 17.29
CA ALA A 479 22.35 1.25 18.30
C ALA A 479 23.00 -0.14 18.54
N ASP A 480 22.25 -1.19 18.30
CA ASP A 480 22.58 -2.59 18.60
C ASP A 480 22.73 -3.46 17.34
N GLY A 481 22.61 -2.90 16.13
CA GLY A 481 22.81 -3.63 14.88
C GLY A 481 22.15 -2.98 13.67
N ASN A 482 22.25 -3.67 12.53
CA ASN A 482 21.56 -3.31 11.31
C ASN A 482 20.29 -4.16 11.17
N TYR A 483 19.19 -3.54 10.76
CA TYR A 483 17.89 -4.17 10.65
C TYR A 483 17.28 -3.91 9.29
N GLU A 484 16.59 -4.90 8.75
CA GLU A 484 15.74 -4.76 7.58
C GLU A 484 14.32 -4.47 8.04
N VAL A 485 13.77 -3.36 7.59
CA VAL A 485 12.40 -2.93 7.87
C VAL A 485 11.57 -3.11 6.62
N LEU A 486 10.56 -3.94 6.72
CA LEU A 486 9.64 -4.27 5.65
C LEU A 486 8.41 -3.36 5.73
N PHE A 487 8.04 -2.76 4.62
CA PHE A 487 6.80 -2.00 4.46
C PHE A 487 5.89 -2.80 3.53
N LEU A 488 4.84 -3.38 4.08
CA LEU A 488 3.93 -4.30 3.38
C LEU A 488 2.59 -3.61 3.16
N GLY A 489 2.28 -3.29 1.90
CA GLY A 489 0.98 -2.74 1.51
C GLY A 489 -0.08 -3.82 1.41
N THR A 490 -1.33 -3.49 1.77
CA THR A 490 -2.46 -4.41 1.72
C THR A 490 -3.52 -3.98 0.70
N ASP A 491 -4.38 -4.91 0.30
CA ASP A 491 -5.54 -4.65 -0.58
C ASP A 491 -6.61 -3.78 0.09
N ARG A 492 -6.50 -3.54 1.41
CA ARG A 492 -7.34 -2.61 2.17
C ARG A 492 -6.83 -1.18 2.21
N GLY A 493 -5.65 -0.93 1.63
CA GLY A 493 -5.03 0.38 1.65
C GLY A 493 -4.31 0.70 2.96
N THR A 494 -3.90 -0.31 3.73
CA THR A 494 -3.00 -0.15 4.88
C THR A 494 -1.57 -0.53 4.51
N VAL A 495 -0.58 0.01 5.23
CA VAL A 495 0.81 -0.43 5.21
C VAL A 495 1.21 -0.88 6.59
N GLN A 496 1.74 -2.09 6.68
CA GLN A 496 2.35 -2.63 7.88
C GLN A 496 3.85 -2.43 7.85
N LYS A 497 4.41 -1.86 8.90
CA LYS A 497 5.85 -1.73 9.14
C LYS A 497 6.29 -2.91 9.99
N VAL A 498 7.10 -3.80 9.43
CA VAL A 498 7.44 -5.09 10.03
C VAL A 498 8.96 -5.25 10.13
N ILE A 499 9.45 -5.78 11.25
CA ILE A 499 10.81 -6.28 11.38
C ILE A 499 10.79 -7.77 11.71
N VAL A 500 11.81 -8.48 11.24
CA VAL A 500 11.99 -9.91 11.54
C VAL A 500 13.32 -10.09 12.24
N LEU A 501 13.28 -10.60 13.45
CA LEU A 501 14.44 -10.74 14.32
C LEU A 501 14.83 -12.21 14.46
N PRO A 502 16.12 -12.55 14.40
CA PRO A 502 16.58 -13.91 14.68
C PRO A 502 16.42 -14.21 16.17
N ARG A 503 15.90 -15.39 16.48
CA ARG A 503 15.89 -15.98 17.82
C ARG A 503 17.08 -16.92 18.02
N ASP A 504 17.41 -17.18 19.28
CA ASP A 504 18.51 -18.06 19.65
C ASP A 504 18.24 -19.54 19.30
N ASP A 505 16.98 -19.92 19.04
CA ASP A 505 16.52 -21.28 18.68
C ASP A 505 16.40 -21.52 17.16
N LEU A 506 17.08 -20.73 16.32
CA LEU A 506 16.99 -20.75 14.85
C LEU A 506 15.60 -20.35 14.30
N GLN A 507 14.69 -19.93 15.15
CA GLN A 507 13.41 -19.37 14.75
C GLN A 507 13.53 -17.86 14.54
N THR A 508 12.55 -17.28 13.91
CA THR A 508 12.43 -15.83 13.74
C THR A 508 11.28 -15.29 14.57
N GLU A 509 11.48 -14.11 15.15
CA GLU A 509 10.43 -13.35 15.81
C GLU A 509 10.01 -12.23 14.87
N GLU A 510 8.77 -12.27 14.43
CA GLU A 510 8.18 -11.22 13.61
C GLU A 510 7.50 -10.18 14.50
N LEU A 511 7.77 -8.91 14.26
CA LEU A 511 7.17 -7.79 14.97
C LEU A 511 6.55 -6.80 14.00
N VAL A 512 5.26 -6.60 14.12
CA VAL A 512 4.57 -5.49 13.47
C VAL A 512 4.75 -4.26 14.35
N LEU A 513 5.59 -3.33 13.94
CA LEU A 513 5.89 -2.12 14.70
C LEU A 513 4.73 -1.12 14.60
N GLU A 514 4.14 -1.06 13.42
CA GLU A 514 3.11 -0.09 13.09
C GLU A 514 2.25 -0.58 11.94
N GLU A 515 0.96 -0.27 11.98
CA GLU A 515 0.04 -0.40 10.85
C GLU A 515 -0.62 0.95 10.59
N VAL A 516 -0.49 1.44 9.36
CA VAL A 516 -0.97 2.76 8.95
C VAL A 516 -1.92 2.61 7.79
N GLU A 517 -3.09 3.22 7.86
CA GLU A 517 -3.94 3.37 6.68
C GLU A 517 -3.35 4.42 5.74
N VAL A 518 -3.02 3.96 4.54
CA VAL A 518 -2.27 4.75 3.60
C VAL A 518 -3.19 5.51 2.67
N PHE A 519 -3.79 6.53 3.21
CA PHE A 519 -4.11 7.65 2.35
C PHE A 519 -3.08 8.78 2.46
N LYS A 520 -1.93 8.61 3.19
CA LYS A 520 -0.90 9.66 3.33
C LYS A 520 0.39 9.18 4.00
N GLN A 521 1.61 9.37 3.42
CA GLN A 521 2.91 9.69 4.04
C GLN A 521 4.16 8.94 3.55
N GLN A 522 5.37 9.44 3.67
CA GLN A 522 6.70 9.28 3.05
C GLN A 522 7.18 7.91 2.52
N LEU A 523 6.45 6.90 2.56
CA LEU A 523 6.42 5.88 1.55
C LEU A 523 5.55 6.46 0.44
N TYR A 524 6.00 6.55 -0.77
CA TYR A 524 5.15 7.06 -1.84
C TYR A 524 4.21 5.96 -2.27
N VAL A 525 2.93 6.14 -2.00
CA VAL A 525 1.91 5.17 -2.38
C VAL A 525 0.94 5.80 -3.36
N GLY A 526 0.89 5.23 -4.55
CA GLY A 526 -0.13 5.55 -5.54
C GLY A 526 -1.44 4.81 -5.23
N SER A 527 -2.55 5.51 -5.23
CA SER A 527 -3.89 4.95 -5.10
C SER A 527 -4.82 5.49 -6.19
N VAL A 528 -6.05 5.02 -6.22
CA VAL A 528 -7.07 5.59 -7.12
C VAL A 528 -7.44 7.03 -6.76
N LEU A 529 -7.11 7.50 -5.57
CA LEU A 529 -7.47 8.81 -5.04
C LEU A 529 -6.33 9.84 -5.09
N GLY A 530 -5.09 9.43 -5.33
CA GLY A 530 -3.94 10.32 -5.36
C GLY A 530 -2.64 9.66 -4.97
N VAL A 531 -1.63 10.47 -4.74
CA VAL A 531 -0.31 10.07 -4.28
C VAL A 531 -0.08 10.56 -2.87
N THR A 532 0.53 9.73 -2.08
CA THR A 532 0.76 9.98 -0.67
C THR A 532 2.23 9.78 -0.30
N HIS A 533 2.76 10.68 0.49
CA HIS A 533 4.13 10.76 0.99
C HIS A 533 4.17 10.55 2.52
N LEU A 534 4.89 9.52 3.06
CA LEU A 534 4.89 8.99 4.45
C LEU A 534 6.27 9.06 5.12
N ALA A 535 6.40 9.61 6.34
CA ALA A 535 7.66 9.53 7.11
C ALA A 535 7.94 8.09 7.59
N LEU A 536 9.12 7.56 7.30
CA LEU A 536 9.52 6.21 7.72
C LEU A 536 9.67 6.05 9.25
N HIS A 537 9.71 7.14 9.98
CA HIS A 537 9.86 7.18 11.44
C HIS A 537 8.85 8.13 12.07
N ARG A 538 8.08 7.64 13.02
CA ARG A 538 7.14 8.40 13.84
C ARG A 538 7.39 8.13 15.31
N CYS A 539 8.56 8.54 15.77
CA CYS A 539 9.06 8.21 17.10
C CYS A 539 8.26 8.87 18.23
N ASP A 540 7.59 9.96 17.95
CA ASP A 540 6.70 10.69 18.87
C ASP A 540 5.51 9.85 19.35
N VAL A 541 5.02 8.92 18.54
CA VAL A 541 3.92 8.01 18.93
C VAL A 541 4.28 7.13 20.12
N TYR A 542 5.58 6.87 20.35
CA TYR A 542 6.07 6.09 21.49
C TYR A 542 6.22 6.94 22.78
N GLY A 543 5.97 8.27 22.68
CA GLY A 543 5.78 9.19 23.79
C GLY A 543 7.07 9.59 24.52
N GLU A 544 6.86 10.11 25.74
CA GLU A 544 7.88 10.76 26.57
C GLU A 544 8.40 9.88 27.71
N VAL A 545 8.31 8.55 27.55
CA VAL A 545 8.79 7.60 28.56
C VAL A 545 9.86 6.70 27.97
N CYS A 546 11.04 6.67 28.62
CA CYS A 546 12.16 5.86 28.15
C CYS A 546 11.81 4.39 27.97
N ALA A 547 11.01 3.83 28.86
CA ALA A 547 10.63 2.42 28.79
C ALA A 547 9.78 2.12 27.55
N ASP A 548 8.82 2.98 27.23
CA ASP A 548 7.93 2.81 26.09
C ASP A 548 8.72 2.90 24.77
N CYS A 549 9.66 3.86 24.69
CA CYS A 549 10.55 3.99 23.52
C CYS A 549 11.44 2.75 23.32
N CYS A 550 11.96 2.14 24.39
CA CYS A 550 12.76 0.93 24.30
C CYS A 550 11.92 -0.31 23.97
N LEU A 551 10.69 -0.39 24.51
CA LEU A 551 9.76 -1.50 24.24
C LEU A 551 9.18 -1.45 22.81
N ALA A 552 9.15 -0.29 22.19
CA ALA A 552 8.70 -0.14 20.79
C ALA A 552 9.60 -0.92 19.82
N ARG A 553 10.88 -1.11 20.14
CA ARG A 553 11.86 -1.87 19.33
C ARG A 553 11.97 -1.36 17.89
N ASP A 554 11.60 -0.10 17.63
CA ASP A 554 11.67 0.52 16.32
C ASP A 554 13.12 0.92 16.00
N PRO A 555 13.75 0.38 14.93
CA PRO A 555 15.14 0.69 14.58
C PRO A 555 15.40 2.18 14.28
N TYR A 556 14.38 2.91 13.84
CA TYR A 556 14.51 4.33 13.56
C TYR A 556 14.50 5.22 14.81
N CYS A 557 14.06 4.69 15.97
CA CYS A 557 13.71 5.48 17.15
C CYS A 557 14.57 5.15 18.36
N ALA A 558 14.99 6.17 19.08
CA ALA A 558 15.75 6.03 20.34
C ALA A 558 15.34 7.08 21.36
N TRP A 559 15.48 6.75 22.63
CA TRP A 559 15.29 7.68 23.74
C TRP A 559 16.46 8.66 23.82
N ASP A 560 16.21 9.96 23.67
CA ASP A 560 17.22 11.03 23.70
C ASP A 560 17.50 11.61 25.08
N GLY A 561 16.73 11.22 26.08
CA GLY A 561 16.78 11.73 27.45
C GLY A 561 15.54 12.54 27.87
N LYS A 562 14.69 12.95 26.90
CA LYS A 562 13.44 13.67 27.11
C LYS A 562 12.25 12.98 26.45
N SER A 563 12.41 12.55 25.21
CA SER A 563 11.36 11.92 24.41
C SER A 563 11.91 10.80 23.53
N CYS A 564 11.03 10.01 22.95
CA CYS A 564 11.39 9.09 21.88
C CYS A 564 11.57 9.90 20.60
N SER A 565 12.77 9.86 20.02
CA SER A 565 13.14 10.66 18.86
C SER A 565 13.92 9.85 17.85
N ARG A 566 14.11 10.40 16.64
CA ARG A 566 14.86 9.73 15.58
C ARG A 566 16.28 9.38 16.06
N TYR A 567 16.67 8.12 15.87
CA TYR A 567 18.04 7.67 16.15
C TYR A 567 19.06 8.38 15.25
N SER A 568 20.14 8.88 15.85
CA SER A 568 21.27 9.43 15.13
C SER A 568 22.57 8.92 15.71
N SER A 569 23.42 8.35 14.87
CA SER A 569 24.74 7.83 15.26
C SER A 569 25.69 8.92 15.80
N SER A 570 25.48 10.20 15.42
CA SER A 570 26.30 11.35 15.85
C SER A 570 26.03 11.83 17.26
N GLN A 571 24.88 11.48 17.87
CA GLN A 571 24.54 11.90 19.23
C GLN A 571 25.35 11.17 20.30
N LYS A 572 25.48 11.77 21.49
CA LYS A 572 26.22 11.18 22.60
C LYS A 572 25.55 9.87 23.05
N ARG A 573 26.33 8.79 23.23
CA ARG A 573 25.83 7.45 23.63
C ARG A 573 24.89 7.45 24.85
N ARG A 574 25.01 8.42 25.76
CA ARG A 574 24.16 8.55 26.95
C ARG A 574 22.73 9.03 26.64
N SER A 575 22.52 9.68 25.50
CA SER A 575 21.23 10.19 25.05
C SER A 575 20.63 9.38 23.87
N ARG A 576 21.19 8.20 23.58
CA ARG A 576 20.75 7.31 22.50
C ARG A 576 20.46 5.95 23.08
N ARG A 577 19.30 5.76 23.72
CA ARG A 577 18.96 4.50 24.36
C ARG A 577 17.96 3.77 23.48
N GLN A 578 18.37 2.63 22.99
CA GLN A 578 17.63 1.78 22.09
C GLN A 578 18.03 0.32 22.36
N ASP A 579 17.09 -0.59 22.22
CA ASP A 579 17.31 -2.03 22.30
C ASP A 579 16.30 -2.71 21.39
N VAL A 580 16.65 -2.83 20.10
CA VAL A 580 15.78 -3.41 19.09
C VAL A 580 15.72 -4.93 19.27
N LYS A 581 16.84 -5.56 19.56
CA LYS A 581 16.93 -7.01 19.66
C LYS A 581 16.12 -7.59 20.82
N TYR A 582 16.18 -6.96 22.00
CA TYR A 582 15.56 -7.54 23.20
C TYR A 582 14.42 -6.70 23.78
N GLY A 583 14.38 -5.39 23.50
CA GLY A 583 13.39 -4.47 24.08
C GLY A 583 13.46 -4.40 25.60
N ASN A 584 14.67 -4.29 26.19
CA ASN A 584 14.86 -4.37 27.64
C ASN A 584 15.05 -2.99 28.29
N PRO A 585 13.99 -2.36 28.85
CA PRO A 585 14.10 -1.04 29.44
C PRO A 585 14.91 -1.00 30.73
N ILE A 586 15.09 -2.12 31.46
CA ILE A 586 15.89 -2.16 32.68
C ILE A 586 17.36 -1.86 32.38
N ARG A 587 17.88 -2.38 31.25
CA ARG A 587 19.26 -2.14 30.82
C ARG A 587 19.45 -0.73 30.25
N GLN A 588 18.45 -0.17 29.64
CA GLN A 588 18.53 1.09 28.90
C GLN A 588 18.11 2.32 29.71
N CYS A 589 17.10 2.21 30.55
CA CYS A 589 16.48 3.33 31.25
C CYS A 589 16.94 3.43 32.71
N ARG A 590 17.58 4.55 33.08
CA ARG A 590 18.02 4.78 34.46
C ARG A 590 16.82 4.97 35.38
N GLY A 591 16.83 4.32 36.56
CA GLY A 591 15.78 4.47 37.56
C GLY A 591 14.46 3.79 37.17
N TYR A 592 14.46 2.94 36.13
CA TYR A 592 13.29 2.15 35.81
C TYR A 592 12.99 1.19 36.97
N ASN A 593 11.85 1.43 37.61
CA ASN A 593 11.30 0.52 38.62
C ASN A 593 9.93 0.06 38.07
N SER A 594 9.69 -1.25 38.04
CA SER A 594 8.40 -1.80 37.62
C SER A 594 7.21 -1.30 38.46
N ASN A 595 7.49 -0.70 39.62
CA ASN A 595 6.50 -0.10 40.51
C ASN A 595 6.23 1.40 40.26
N THR A 596 6.86 2.04 39.27
CA THR A 596 6.67 3.46 38.97
C THR A 596 5.35 3.78 38.22
N ASN A 597 4.35 2.92 38.34
CA ASN A 597 2.97 3.20 37.90
C ASN A 597 2.27 4.37 38.65
N LYS A 598 3.00 5.14 39.42
CA LYS A 598 2.44 6.25 40.23
C LYS A 598 2.03 7.50 39.44
N ASN A 599 2.49 7.64 38.20
CA ASN A 599 2.30 8.84 37.37
C ASN A 599 1.28 8.68 36.23
N THR A 600 0.51 7.60 36.20
CA THR A 600 -0.59 7.50 35.22
C THR A 600 -1.69 8.47 35.65
N LEU A 601 -2.01 9.43 34.79
CA LEU A 601 -3.11 10.38 35.03
C LEU A 601 -4.41 9.59 35.20
N GLU A 602 -5.12 9.86 36.28
CA GLU A 602 -6.44 9.30 36.56
C GLU A 602 -7.47 10.20 35.88
N SER A 603 -8.21 9.67 34.91
CA SER A 603 -9.31 10.37 34.26
C SER A 603 -10.64 9.86 34.81
N VAL A 604 -11.65 10.74 34.85
CA VAL A 604 -13.01 10.36 35.24
C VAL A 604 -13.88 10.29 34.00
N GLN A 605 -14.62 9.20 33.87
CA GLN A 605 -15.59 9.01 32.79
C GLN A 605 -16.97 8.75 33.41
N TYR A 606 -17.98 9.44 32.89
CA TYR A 606 -19.34 9.26 33.31
C TYR A 606 -20.13 8.39 32.32
N GLY A 607 -21.02 7.56 32.82
CA GLY A 607 -21.93 6.75 32.00
C GLY A 607 -23.32 6.72 32.65
N VAL A 608 -24.36 6.57 31.83
CA VAL A 608 -25.75 6.50 32.32
C VAL A 608 -26.15 5.03 32.45
N GLU A 609 -26.84 4.70 33.55
CA GLU A 609 -27.37 3.36 33.80
C GLU A 609 -28.24 2.88 32.63
N GLY A 610 -28.03 1.64 32.15
CA GLY A 610 -28.68 1.06 30.97
C GLY A 610 -28.03 1.43 29.63
N SER A 611 -27.16 2.44 29.57
CA SER A 611 -26.46 2.83 28.32
C SER A 611 -25.26 1.92 28.02
N THR A 612 -24.67 2.11 26.85
CA THR A 612 -23.41 1.45 26.47
C THR A 612 -22.27 2.42 26.61
N THR A 613 -21.16 2.02 27.25
CA THR A 613 -19.97 2.85 27.35
C THR A 613 -18.74 2.11 26.85
N PHE A 614 -17.77 2.87 26.36
CA PHE A 614 -16.49 2.38 25.88
C PHE A 614 -15.36 3.00 26.67
N LEU A 615 -14.53 2.16 27.26
CA LEU A 615 -13.32 2.58 27.96
C LEU A 615 -12.14 2.36 27.06
N GLU A 616 -11.50 3.43 26.61
CA GLU A 616 -10.39 3.37 25.66
C GLU A 616 -9.09 3.02 26.36
N CYS A 617 -8.30 2.16 25.70
CA CYS A 617 -6.93 1.87 26.10
C CYS A 617 -6.15 1.46 24.85
N GLN A 618 -5.49 2.40 24.26
CA GLN A 618 -4.72 2.19 23.04
C GLN A 618 -3.30 1.78 23.39
N PRO A 619 -2.84 0.57 22.96
CA PRO A 619 -1.43 0.20 23.09
C PRO A 619 -0.61 1.06 22.14
N ARG A 620 0.61 1.39 22.53
CA ARG A 620 1.54 2.16 21.68
C ARG A 620 2.19 1.32 20.59
N THR A 621 2.17 0.00 20.78
CA THR A 621 2.71 -0.98 19.84
C THR A 621 1.71 -2.13 19.65
N PRO A 622 1.50 -2.64 18.43
CA PRO A 622 0.46 -3.64 18.16
C PRO A 622 0.74 -5.03 18.73
N HIS A 623 1.98 -5.32 19.14
CA HIS A 623 2.38 -6.65 19.65
C HIS A 623 2.20 -6.84 21.18
N VAL A 624 1.58 -5.86 21.86
CA VAL A 624 1.43 -5.87 23.31
C VAL A 624 0.10 -6.48 23.72
N SER A 625 0.11 -7.37 24.72
CA SER A 625 -1.14 -7.89 25.28
C SER A 625 -1.71 -6.95 26.34
N LEU A 626 -3.01 -6.60 26.21
CA LEU A 626 -3.72 -5.74 27.14
C LEU A 626 -4.51 -6.55 28.17
N LYS A 627 -4.43 -6.13 29.43
CA LYS A 627 -5.24 -6.66 30.53
C LYS A 627 -5.97 -5.55 31.26
N TRP A 628 -7.27 -5.75 31.48
CA TRP A 628 -8.10 -4.83 32.23
C TRP A 628 -8.37 -5.37 33.65
N HIS A 629 -8.24 -4.47 34.64
CA HIS A 629 -8.56 -4.73 36.03
C HIS A 629 -9.56 -3.69 36.54
N LEU A 630 -10.53 -4.17 37.33
CA LEU A 630 -11.49 -3.32 38.03
C LEU A 630 -11.18 -3.36 39.55
N GLN A 631 -11.09 -2.19 40.14
CA GLN A 631 -11.03 -1.97 41.58
C GLN A 631 -12.29 -1.22 41.99
N LYS A 632 -13.08 -1.77 42.90
CA LYS A 632 -14.27 -1.10 43.45
C LYS A 632 -13.88 -0.13 44.55
N GLU A 633 -14.63 0.94 44.71
CA GLU A 633 -14.35 2.02 45.70
C GLU A 633 -14.10 1.54 47.13
N ASN A 634 -14.76 0.45 47.54
CA ASN A 634 -14.65 -0.08 48.90
C ASN A 634 -13.75 -1.33 49.00
N SER A 635 -12.86 -1.56 48.04
CA SER A 635 -12.02 -2.75 48.02
C SER A 635 -10.65 -2.47 47.47
N ASP A 636 -9.61 -2.82 48.23
CA ASP A 636 -8.22 -2.80 47.74
C ASP A 636 -7.91 -3.93 46.75
N ARG A 637 -8.84 -4.86 46.52
CA ARG A 637 -8.64 -6.00 45.63
C ARG A 637 -8.97 -5.60 44.19
N ARG A 638 -8.00 -5.84 43.29
CA ARG A 638 -8.15 -5.68 41.86
C ARG A 638 -8.59 -7.01 41.24
N LYS A 639 -9.67 -7.00 40.48
CA LYS A 639 -10.21 -8.16 39.77
C LYS A 639 -9.93 -8.01 38.29
N GLU A 640 -9.32 -9.02 37.65
CA GLU A 640 -9.17 -9.06 36.19
C GLU A 640 -10.54 -9.20 35.53
N ILE A 641 -10.82 -8.33 34.54
CA ILE A 641 -12.06 -8.36 33.78
C ILE A 641 -11.93 -9.43 32.69
N ARG A 642 -12.92 -10.30 32.61
CA ARG A 642 -13.06 -11.28 31.52
C ARG A 642 -14.18 -10.86 30.60
N SER A 643 -14.06 -11.15 29.31
CA SER A 643 -15.16 -10.93 28.37
C SER A 643 -16.32 -11.84 28.68
N ASP A 644 -17.54 -11.29 28.66
CA ASP A 644 -18.80 -11.98 28.76
C ASP A 644 -19.80 -11.41 27.75
N GLY A 645 -21.06 -11.78 27.79
CA GLY A 645 -22.10 -11.27 26.86
C GLY A 645 -22.35 -9.75 26.98
N ARG A 646 -21.98 -9.14 28.10
CA ARG A 646 -22.19 -7.70 28.40
C ARG A 646 -20.89 -6.89 28.29
N ILE A 647 -19.77 -7.45 28.74
CA ILE A 647 -18.45 -6.80 28.73
C ILE A 647 -17.59 -7.46 27.67
N LEU A 648 -17.24 -6.70 26.64
CA LEU A 648 -16.43 -7.17 25.52
C LEU A 648 -15.07 -6.48 25.51
N LYS A 649 -14.00 -7.28 25.51
CA LYS A 649 -12.65 -6.76 25.22
C LYS A 649 -12.53 -6.60 23.71
N THR A 650 -12.17 -5.40 23.29
CA THR A 650 -11.88 -5.06 21.90
C THR A 650 -10.49 -4.44 21.81
N GLU A 651 -9.92 -4.43 20.65
CA GLU A 651 -8.82 -3.53 20.33
C GLU A 651 -9.47 -2.23 19.78
N PRO A 652 -9.36 -1.10 20.41
CA PRO A 652 -8.45 -0.63 21.47
C PRO A 652 -9.12 -0.37 22.81
N GLY A 653 -9.89 -1.28 23.41
CA GLY A 653 -10.50 -0.96 24.68
C GLY A 653 -11.48 -1.97 25.25
N LEU A 654 -12.35 -1.51 26.13
CA LEU A 654 -13.37 -2.30 26.81
C LEU A 654 -14.76 -1.72 26.53
N LEU A 655 -15.61 -2.49 25.85
CA LEU A 655 -17.01 -2.15 25.58
C LEU A 655 -17.89 -2.76 26.66
N ILE A 656 -18.61 -1.91 27.41
CA ILE A 656 -19.58 -2.33 28.41
C ILE A 656 -20.98 -2.00 27.88
N ARG A 657 -21.78 -3.03 27.61
CA ARG A 657 -23.18 -2.91 27.19
C ARG A 657 -24.08 -2.87 28.41
N SER A 658 -25.11 -2.05 28.36
CA SER A 658 -26.08 -1.92 29.45
C SER A 658 -25.42 -1.73 30.82
N LEU A 659 -24.86 -0.53 31.04
CA LEU A 659 -24.20 -0.14 32.28
C LEU A 659 -25.11 -0.38 33.49
N GLN A 660 -24.53 -0.88 34.58
CA GLN A 660 -25.17 -1.08 35.85
C GLN A 660 -24.47 -0.19 36.92
N SER A 661 -25.18 0.23 37.91
CA SER A 661 -24.60 0.97 39.05
C SER A 661 -23.42 0.21 39.68
N SER A 662 -23.45 -1.13 39.62
CA SER A 662 -22.37 -2.00 40.08
C SER A 662 -21.10 -1.93 39.22
N ASP A 663 -21.11 -1.32 38.04
CA ASP A 663 -19.92 -1.15 37.20
C ASP A 663 -19.07 0.05 37.57
N SER A 664 -19.56 0.93 38.47
CA SER A 664 -18.77 2.04 39.03
C SER A 664 -17.50 1.54 39.71
N GLY A 665 -16.38 2.24 39.49
CA GLY A 665 -15.08 1.91 40.08
C GLY A 665 -13.90 2.34 39.23
N ILE A 666 -12.71 2.00 39.67
CA ILE A 666 -11.44 2.34 38.98
C ILE A 666 -11.06 1.21 38.04
N TYR A 667 -11.08 1.52 36.76
CA TYR A 667 -10.62 0.64 35.68
C TYR A 667 -9.16 0.93 35.37
N GLN A 668 -8.33 -0.10 35.37
CA GLN A 668 -6.92 -0.01 35.06
C GLN A 668 -6.61 -0.89 33.86
N CYS A 669 -6.14 -0.29 32.77
CA CYS A 669 -5.58 -0.99 31.62
C CYS A 669 -4.08 -1.13 31.74
N THR A 670 -3.59 -2.34 31.61
CA THR A 670 -2.16 -2.68 31.75
C THR A 670 -1.68 -3.42 30.51
N SER A 671 -0.62 -2.92 29.90
CA SER A 671 0.12 -3.64 28.87
C SER A 671 1.10 -4.62 29.49
N THR A 672 1.27 -5.76 28.84
CA THR A 672 2.26 -6.75 29.23
C THR A 672 3.06 -7.17 28.02
N GLU A 673 4.37 -6.99 28.07
CA GLU A 673 5.32 -7.43 27.05
C GLU A 673 6.53 -8.09 27.73
N LYS A 674 6.88 -9.32 27.34
CA LYS A 674 8.06 -10.07 27.85
C LYS A 674 8.29 -9.91 29.37
N ASN A 675 7.27 -10.04 30.20
CA ASN A 675 7.29 -9.83 31.67
C ASN A 675 7.32 -8.37 32.14
N PHE A 676 7.37 -7.36 31.26
CA PHE A 676 7.19 -5.98 31.64
C PHE A 676 5.70 -5.64 31.68
N LYS A 677 5.27 -5.03 32.77
CA LYS A 677 3.90 -4.56 32.98
C LYS A 677 3.91 -3.05 33.10
N HIS A 678 3.15 -2.40 32.28
CA HIS A 678 2.96 -0.95 32.30
C HIS A 678 1.49 -0.60 32.33
N THR A 679 1.10 0.32 33.21
CA THR A 679 -0.27 0.84 33.25
C THR A 679 -0.40 1.95 32.22
N LEU A 680 -1.22 1.72 31.19
CA LEU A 680 -1.46 2.68 30.13
C LEU A 680 -2.52 3.72 30.53
N VAL A 681 -3.62 3.24 31.12
CA VAL A 681 -4.77 4.07 31.50
C VAL A 681 -5.26 3.68 32.89
N LYS A 682 -5.59 4.69 33.70
CA LYS A 682 -6.32 4.54 34.95
C LYS A 682 -7.54 5.46 34.89
N LEU A 683 -8.73 4.88 34.91
CA LEU A 683 -9.97 5.55 34.62
C LEU A 683 -11.00 5.26 35.73
N GLN A 684 -11.56 6.29 36.33
CA GLN A 684 -12.68 6.15 37.24
C GLN A 684 -14.00 6.24 36.49
N LEU A 685 -14.74 5.13 36.40
CA LEU A 685 -16.06 5.10 35.80
C LEU A 685 -17.10 5.39 36.88
N VAL A 686 -17.88 6.44 36.66
CA VAL A 686 -19.00 6.86 37.54
C VAL A 686 -20.30 6.58 36.78
N VAL A 687 -21.15 5.69 37.30
CA VAL A 687 -22.44 5.35 36.67
C VAL A 687 -23.53 6.20 37.31
N LEU A 688 -24.16 7.05 36.50
CA LEU A 688 -25.27 7.93 36.90
C LEU A 688 -26.59 7.18 36.70
N SER A 689 -27.48 7.25 37.68
CA SER A 689 -28.81 6.65 37.54
C SER A 689 -29.64 7.40 36.50
N SER A 690 -30.43 6.69 35.72
CA SER A 690 -31.32 7.29 34.72
C SER A 690 -32.32 8.27 35.34
N ARG A 691 -32.70 8.06 36.59
CA ARG A 691 -33.58 8.98 37.34
C ARG A 691 -32.91 10.32 37.63
N THR A 692 -31.64 10.29 38.05
CA THR A 692 -30.86 11.50 38.34
C THR A 692 -30.67 12.34 37.06
N VAL A 693 -30.39 11.70 35.91
CA VAL A 693 -30.24 12.40 34.63
C VAL A 693 -31.56 13.04 34.19
N ASN A 694 -32.67 12.30 34.30
CA ASN A 694 -33.99 12.82 33.91
C ASN A 694 -34.46 13.99 34.80
N SER A 695 -34.18 13.96 36.10
CA SER A 695 -34.56 15.10 37.00
C SER A 695 -33.85 16.40 36.62
N VAL A 696 -32.58 16.32 36.21
CA VAL A 696 -31.81 17.52 35.78
C VAL A 696 -32.26 18.04 34.43
N LEU A 697 -32.63 17.15 33.51
CA LEU A 697 -33.14 17.54 32.18
C LEU A 697 -34.48 18.26 32.26
N VAL A 698 -35.33 17.89 33.23
CA VAL A 698 -36.62 18.58 33.48
C VAL A 698 -36.40 19.99 34.02
N GLU A 699 -35.42 20.20 34.90
CA GLU A 699 -35.11 21.54 35.47
C GLU A 699 -34.49 22.50 34.45
N THR A 700 -33.88 21.99 33.36
CA THR A 700 -33.26 22.80 32.30
C THR A 700 -34.19 23.20 31.15
N GLY A 701 -35.50 22.92 31.23
CA GLY A 701 -36.51 23.44 30.29
C GLY A 701 -36.66 22.69 28.98
N SER A 702 -36.16 21.48 28.83
CA SER A 702 -36.47 20.62 27.71
C SER A 702 -37.87 19.99 27.83
N PRO A 703 -38.65 19.80 26.75
CA PRO A 703 -40.03 19.32 26.82
C PRO A 703 -40.12 17.95 27.49
N ALA A 704 -40.90 17.87 28.55
CA ALA A 704 -41.07 16.68 29.38
C ALA A 704 -41.87 15.59 28.71
N LEU A 705 -41.44 14.35 28.84
CA LEU A 705 -42.25 13.15 28.68
C LEU A 705 -43.21 12.98 29.87
N PRO A 706 -44.42 12.44 29.72
CA PRO A 706 -45.47 12.42 30.77
C PRO A 706 -45.03 11.62 32.00
N PRO A 707 -45.52 12.03 33.21
CA PRO A 707 -45.00 11.52 34.46
C PRO A 707 -45.58 10.12 34.81
N LEU A 708 -44.70 9.19 35.08
CA LEU A 708 -44.99 7.99 35.85
C LEU A 708 -44.85 8.33 37.36
N GLN A 709 -45.88 8.04 38.08
CA GLN A 709 -46.04 8.34 39.52
C GLN A 709 -44.90 7.81 40.40
N SER A 710 -44.50 8.61 41.28
CA SER A 710 -43.43 8.69 42.07
C SER A 710 -43.12 8.52 43.47
N SER A 711 -42.10 8.19 43.99
CA SER A 711 -41.68 8.43 45.38
C SER A 711 -40.46 9.35 45.37
N ALA A 712 -40.54 10.38 46.20
CA ALA A 712 -39.53 11.42 46.30
C ALA A 712 -38.15 10.85 46.66
N TRP A 713 -37.22 10.97 45.75
CA TRP A 713 -35.79 10.74 45.99
C TRP A 713 -35.05 12.03 45.72
N THR A 714 -34.38 12.58 46.73
CA THR A 714 -33.50 13.73 46.56
C THR A 714 -32.09 13.25 46.31
N PRO A 715 -31.46 13.65 45.16
CA PRO A 715 -30.05 13.32 44.90
C PRO A 715 -29.13 13.83 46.02
N SER A 716 -28.07 13.10 46.31
CA SER A 716 -27.05 13.61 47.23
C SER A 716 -26.40 14.88 46.64
N ALA A 717 -26.07 15.86 47.46
CA ALA A 717 -25.53 17.16 47.04
C ALA A 717 -24.24 17.03 46.18
N GLY A 718 -23.48 15.93 46.30
CA GLY A 718 -22.31 15.63 45.49
C GLY A 718 -22.66 15.25 44.04
N GLN A 719 -23.66 14.38 43.84
CA GLN A 719 -24.08 13.92 42.51
C GLN A 719 -24.69 15.07 41.67
N TYR A 720 -25.42 15.97 42.32
CA TYR A 720 -25.98 17.17 41.68
C TYR A 720 -24.87 18.13 41.21
N LYS A 721 -23.85 18.32 42.04
CA LYS A 721 -22.70 19.18 41.68
C LYS A 721 -21.89 18.64 40.49
N ASP A 722 -21.66 17.34 40.46
CA ASP A 722 -20.94 16.68 39.36
C ASP A 722 -21.70 16.80 38.06
N LEU A 723 -23.02 16.66 38.09
CA LEU A 723 -23.90 16.75 36.92
C LEU A 723 -23.99 18.19 36.41
N LEU A 724 -24.06 19.20 37.29
CA LEU A 724 -23.99 20.60 36.92
C LEU A 724 -22.63 20.96 36.30
N THR A 725 -21.55 20.37 36.81
CA THR A 725 -20.21 20.60 36.28
C THR A 725 -20.08 20.06 34.85
N ILE A 726 -20.69 18.92 34.52
CA ILE A 726 -20.72 18.35 33.15
C ILE A 726 -21.56 19.21 32.22
N LEU A 727 -22.76 19.64 32.67
CA LEU A 727 -23.69 20.44 31.87
C LEU A 727 -23.24 21.90 31.67
N SER A 728 -22.38 22.41 32.57
CA SER A 728 -21.82 23.76 32.49
C SER A 728 -20.54 23.89 31.69
N GLN A 729 -20.02 22.80 31.12
CA GLN A 729 -18.85 22.86 30.23
C GLN A 729 -19.20 23.62 28.93
N PRO A 730 -18.33 24.57 28.50
CA PRO A 730 -18.60 25.38 27.30
C PRO A 730 -18.77 24.58 26.01
N GLU A 731 -18.15 23.40 25.94
CA GLU A 731 -18.31 22.48 24.85
C GLU A 731 -19.74 21.93 24.69
N MET A 732 -20.46 21.75 25.83
CA MET A 732 -21.86 21.31 25.81
C MET A 732 -22.79 22.34 25.19
N GLY A 733 -22.54 23.63 25.45
CA GLY A 733 -23.27 24.73 24.83
C GLY A 733 -23.12 24.76 23.31
N LEU A 734 -21.90 24.63 22.81
CA LEU A 734 -21.59 24.60 21.39
C LEU A 734 -22.25 23.42 20.66
N ILE A 735 -22.37 22.32 21.33
CA ILE A 735 -22.93 21.12 20.74
C ILE A 735 -24.45 21.13 20.74
N ASN A 736 -25.07 21.60 21.79
CA ASN A 736 -26.50 21.83 21.77
C ASN A 736 -26.89 22.82 20.64
N GLN A 737 -26.09 23.86 20.43
CA GLN A 737 -26.26 24.78 19.33
C GLN A 737 -26.08 24.08 17.97
N TYR A 738 -25.04 23.27 17.79
CA TYR A 738 -24.80 22.49 16.56
C TYR A 738 -25.93 21.48 16.29
N CYS A 739 -26.43 20.79 17.32
CA CYS A 739 -27.57 19.89 17.19
C CYS A 739 -28.84 20.64 16.83
N GLN A 740 -29.10 21.80 17.40
CA GLN A 740 -30.26 22.62 17.04
C GLN A 740 -30.17 23.14 15.60
N ASP A 741 -29.02 23.64 15.19
CA ASP A 741 -28.78 24.11 13.82
C ASP A 741 -28.91 22.97 12.78
N TYR A 742 -28.42 21.78 13.12
CA TYR A 742 -28.54 20.60 12.27
C TYR A 742 -30.00 20.15 12.11
N TRP A 743 -30.81 20.17 13.15
CA TRP A 743 -32.22 19.83 13.10
C TRP A 743 -33.06 20.87 12.34
N GLN A 744 -32.75 22.14 12.47
CA GLN A 744 -33.41 23.21 11.71
C GLN A 744 -33.08 23.10 10.22
N LEU A 745 -31.87 22.78 9.84
CA LEU A 745 -31.47 22.51 8.45
C LEU A 745 -32.11 21.22 7.89
N GLY A 746 -32.30 20.18 8.71
CA GLY A 746 -32.95 18.93 8.34
C GLY A 746 -34.44 19.08 8.05
N ASP A 747 -35.15 19.89 8.83
CA ASP A 747 -36.59 20.15 8.66
C ASP A 747 -36.88 20.99 7.41
N VAL A 748 -36.02 21.94 7.05
CA VAL A 748 -36.15 22.72 5.83
C VAL A 748 -35.91 21.88 4.57
N SER A 749 -35.00 20.94 4.59
CA SER A 749 -34.72 20.08 3.43
C SER A 749 -35.77 18.97 3.22
N LEU A 750 -36.42 18.50 4.27
CA LEU A 750 -37.48 17.47 4.19
C LEU A 750 -38.83 18.06 3.82
N GLY A 751 -39.12 19.34 4.13
CA GLY A 751 -40.35 20.03 3.76
C GLY A 751 -40.45 20.31 2.27
N ASP A 752 -39.39 20.81 1.65
CA ASP A 752 -39.39 21.20 0.24
C ASP A 752 -39.37 20.03 -0.76
N ASN A 753 -38.70 18.94 -0.43
CA ASN A 753 -38.63 17.78 -1.30
C ASN A 753 -39.91 16.91 -1.29
N LYS A 754 -40.68 16.91 -0.20
CA LYS A 754 -42.00 16.24 -0.16
C LYS A 754 -43.05 17.04 -0.96
N ALA A 755 -43.00 18.37 -0.97
CA ALA A 755 -43.92 19.19 -1.70
C ALA A 755 -43.70 19.10 -3.23
N LYS A 756 -42.46 19.01 -3.70
CA LYS A 756 -42.12 18.85 -5.12
C LYS A 756 -42.43 17.44 -5.62
N SER A 757 -42.14 16.40 -4.86
CA SER A 757 -42.44 15.00 -5.23
C SER A 757 -43.95 14.71 -5.31
N LEU A 758 -44.78 15.36 -4.48
CA LEU A 758 -46.23 15.21 -4.51
C LEU A 758 -46.88 16.01 -5.65
N LYS A 759 -46.26 17.08 -6.17
CA LYS A 759 -46.73 17.80 -7.37
C LYS A 759 -46.42 17.02 -8.64
N GLU A 760 -45.23 16.46 -8.78
CA GLU A 760 -44.86 15.65 -9.96
C GLU A 760 -45.67 14.35 -10.06
N LEU A 761 -46.04 13.70 -8.93
CA LEU A 761 -46.89 12.51 -8.92
C LEU A 761 -48.38 12.78 -9.21
N LYS A 762 -48.84 14.05 -9.07
CA LYS A 762 -50.23 14.43 -9.42
C LYS A 762 -50.38 14.83 -10.89
N GLU A 763 -49.34 15.21 -11.58
CA GLU A 763 -49.40 15.56 -13.03
C GLU A 763 -49.28 14.34 -13.95
N GLN A 764 -48.84 13.18 -13.45
CA GLN A 764 -48.70 11.94 -14.24
C GLN A 764 -49.95 11.05 -14.25
N LYS A 765 -51.06 11.45 -13.61
CA LYS A 765 -52.33 10.71 -13.65
C LYS A 765 -53.46 11.47 -14.31
N LYS A 766 -53.35 11.68 -15.63
CA LYS A 766 -54.52 11.94 -16.50
C LYS A 766 -54.65 10.82 -17.53
N PRO A 767 -55.80 10.15 -17.61
CA PRO A 767 -56.01 8.97 -18.47
C PRO A 767 -56.19 9.42 -19.93
N ARG A 768 -55.47 8.80 -20.83
CA ARG A 768 -55.72 8.89 -22.26
C ARG A 768 -56.55 7.68 -22.72
N ASN A 769 -57.74 7.97 -23.22
CA ASN A 769 -58.72 7.03 -23.72
C ASN A 769 -58.24 6.24 -24.95
N ARG A 770 -58.78 5.03 -25.00
CA ARG A 770 -58.79 4.01 -26.06
C ARG A 770 -59.15 4.58 -27.46
N ARG A 771 -58.57 3.94 -28.49
CA ARG A 771 -59.33 3.45 -29.65
C ARG A 771 -58.63 2.20 -30.21
N HIS A 772 -59.50 1.19 -30.45
CA HIS A 772 -59.31 -0.06 -31.13
C HIS A 772 -58.79 0.08 -32.57
N HIS A 773 -57.98 -0.87 -33.06
CA HIS A 773 -58.42 -1.73 -34.15
C HIS A 773 -57.53 -2.97 -34.23
N ASP A 774 -58.21 -4.07 -34.55
CA ASP A 774 -57.85 -5.46 -34.67
C ASP A 774 -56.88 -5.76 -35.83
N GLU A 775 -56.24 -6.82 -35.74
CA GLU A 775 -56.25 -8.12 -36.49
C GLU A 775 -54.88 -8.66 -36.92
N LEU A 776 -54.66 -9.88 -36.44
CA LEU A 776 -54.27 -11.09 -37.17
C LEU A 776 -52.94 -11.05 -38.00
N THR A 777 -51.98 -11.90 -37.75
CA THR A 777 -51.83 -13.34 -37.94
C THR A 777 -50.35 -13.73 -37.79
N THR A 778 -50.13 -14.82 -37.12
CA THR A 778 -48.96 -15.71 -37.29
C THR A 778 -49.07 -16.48 -38.63
N PRO A 779 -48.09 -17.15 -39.21
CA PRO A 779 -47.22 -18.15 -38.56
C PRO A 779 -45.80 -18.38 -39.16
N THR A 780 -45.01 -19.12 -38.35
CA THR A 780 -44.11 -20.28 -38.65
C THR A 780 -42.96 -20.18 -39.65
N GLU A 781 -41.83 -20.65 -39.10
CA GLU A 781 -40.82 -21.60 -39.62
C GLU A 781 -40.05 -21.28 -40.91
N THR A 782 -38.82 -21.10 -40.78
CA THR A 782 -37.71 -22.08 -40.97
C THR A 782 -36.40 -21.53 -40.42
#